data_e8a23b52dd3aaa52a5a050b7c22411ed
#
_entry.id   e8a23b52dd3aaa52a5a050b7c22411ed
#
_cell.length_a   1.000
_cell.length_b   1.000
_cell.length_c   1.000
_cell.angle_alpha   90.00
_cell.angle_beta   90.00
_cell.angle_gamma   90.00
#
_symmetry.space_group_name_H-M   'P 1'
#
loop_
_entity.id
_entity.type
_entity.pdbx_description
1 polymer ?
#
loop_
_entity_poly.entity_id
_entity_poly.type
_entity_poly.pdbx_seq_one_letter_code
_entity_poly.pdbx_strand_id
1 'polypeptide(L)'
;MQDLTIVLPTSRAIRDARLQIQNKTLFLPSFVTMGEFISKLTIAKNFKPIDDDTRVLLLLKAAEFKSFENLQIDRNFFTFTKNSSYIFKFFEELSAEKYEINQLASNDIYAEFEEHIEILTQLYERYKDICLEQQILDKIFLPDIYTFNENYARSLKHVEIKIDGHLTNFEFELLNKAKEHCQIIIIFVTTRFNTKMQSRFKDFGIDLEAGYKYKISINENKILDQEHLPNNKNISCQSFSENVLQAVFVKQKIYELIKKGYHADKIAVVVPDEKFATMLRTFDNVRNFNFAMGSGFNQNNFYIKLQATIDYIDQGSKENYARIKRVGEELYAPLFKIFYEKTVDVNLLEYLHSLKDYIDDTEALKIYEEELYQFNKVITVMSEMNVKSVLSVFMQRLASKSIDDVYGGKITVMGVLESRSIDLDAAIIVDFDDSNVPKKSEKDMFLNTQIREMANLPTTIDRQNLQKHYYEMLINNSKEVSISYIKSSESSPSRFLKQLGIKEKNLYDEKALYGIAFEQTKAKRQEQEQEIIQEYDFKSMPLSASRLKTYLTCKRKFYYKYIVHLMSHEIPTDMIEQYEIGNMVHTALYDVYTKKQTYNDKNALQADIEKALESKIDRSSEIQRYYIALQKAKMKDFAQVECERFSEGWQVKACEVSMTCEFAGMNLVGQIDRLDARENELYVIDYKTGSYPTYNKKNFVEATDFQLEFYYLLVREQAEHIQCAYYDLSENKLVKEVFLEEKLAVLESNIKDMLARKEVNFEKCEDEKNCLFCDYKIICARD
;
A
#
# COMPACT_ATOMS: atom_id res chain seq x y z
N MET A 1 41.83 5.72 27.57
CA MET A 1 40.61 5.39 26.82
C MET A 1 39.62 4.51 27.58
N GLN A 2 39.99 3.73 28.57
CA GLN A 2 39.09 2.92 29.43
C GLN A 2 38.06 3.74 30.22
N ASP A 3 38.27 5.04 30.35
CA ASP A 3 37.45 5.95 31.17
C ASP A 3 36.56 6.88 30.34
N LEU A 4 36.44 6.66 29.00
CA LEU A 4 35.62 7.48 28.10
C LEU A 4 34.33 6.77 27.74
N THR A 5 33.19 7.46 27.96
CA THR A 5 31.90 7.03 27.49
C THR A 5 31.45 7.96 26.37
N ILE A 6 31.08 7.40 25.22
CA ILE A 6 30.60 8.14 24.05
C ILE A 6 29.09 7.89 23.90
N VAL A 7 28.32 8.95 23.96
CA VAL A 7 26.87 8.92 23.77
C VAL A 7 26.54 9.38 22.35
N LEU A 8 25.91 8.50 21.59
CA LEU A 8 25.56 8.71 20.18
C LEU A 8 24.04 8.69 19.94
N PRO A 9 23.54 9.33 18.90
CA PRO A 9 22.10 9.46 18.69
C PRO A 9 21.42 8.16 18.27
N THR A 10 22.14 7.21 17.65
CA THR A 10 21.56 5.97 17.11
C THR A 10 22.47 4.78 17.32
N SER A 11 21.88 3.56 17.41
CA SER A 11 22.66 2.30 17.46
C SER A 11 23.52 2.09 16.21
N ARG A 12 23.08 2.60 15.06
CA ARG A 12 23.85 2.56 13.81
C ARG A 12 25.10 3.44 13.89
N ALA A 13 24.98 4.66 14.44
CA ALA A 13 26.14 5.51 14.69
C ALA A 13 27.16 4.85 15.65
N ILE A 14 26.69 4.10 16.64
CA ILE A 14 27.55 3.30 17.53
C ILE A 14 28.29 2.21 16.73
N ARG A 15 27.58 1.51 15.83
CA ARG A 15 28.18 0.47 14.98
C ARG A 15 29.26 1.06 14.07
N ASP A 16 28.97 2.18 13.39
CA ASP A 16 29.94 2.87 12.52
C ASP A 16 31.16 3.34 13.31
N ALA A 17 30.96 3.99 14.47
CA ALA A 17 32.04 4.44 15.34
C ALA A 17 32.92 3.28 15.82
N ARG A 18 32.34 2.13 16.20
CA ARG A 18 33.09 0.94 16.59
C ARG A 18 33.96 0.41 15.43
N LEU A 19 33.41 0.35 14.21
CA LEU A 19 34.18 -0.12 13.04
C LEU A 19 35.34 0.79 12.69
N GLN A 20 35.21 2.11 12.87
CA GLN A 20 36.28 3.08 12.62
C GLN A 20 37.43 2.96 13.63
N ILE A 21 37.15 2.56 14.87
CA ILE A 21 38.16 2.44 15.96
C ILE A 21 38.82 1.08 15.99
N GLN A 22 38.15 0.00 15.55
CA GLN A 22 38.55 -1.39 15.70
C GLN A 22 39.99 -1.71 15.24
N ASN A 23 40.51 -0.91 14.30
CA ASN A 23 41.88 -1.07 13.77
C ASN A 23 42.92 -0.15 14.42
N LYS A 24 42.56 0.66 15.43
CA LYS A 24 43.42 1.73 15.95
C LYS A 24 43.77 1.61 17.42
N THR A 25 43.02 0.83 18.24
CA THR A 25 43.20 0.79 19.68
C THR A 25 42.88 -0.57 20.27
N LEU A 26 43.67 -0.96 21.34
CA LEU A 26 43.46 -2.18 22.12
C LEU A 26 42.25 -2.09 23.10
N PHE A 27 41.86 -0.87 23.47
CA PHE A 27 40.75 -0.62 24.41
C PHE A 27 39.73 0.30 23.77
N LEU A 28 38.48 -0.17 23.63
CA LEU A 28 37.37 0.60 23.11
C LEU A 28 36.74 1.44 24.23
N PRO A 29 36.29 2.68 23.92
CA PRO A 29 35.44 3.44 24.82
C PRO A 29 34.09 2.73 25.00
N SER A 30 33.37 3.07 26.07
CA SER A 30 32.00 2.61 26.24
C SER A 30 31.08 3.41 25.30
N PHE A 31 30.23 2.73 24.51
CA PHE A 31 29.28 3.36 23.62
C PHE A 31 27.87 3.09 24.10
N VAL A 32 27.06 4.15 24.22
CA VAL A 32 25.65 4.05 24.58
C VAL A 32 24.82 5.02 23.71
N THR A 33 23.55 4.71 23.53
CA THR A 33 22.60 5.67 22.92
C THR A 33 22.18 6.69 23.97
N MET A 34 21.61 7.83 23.53
CA MET A 34 21.07 8.85 24.45
C MET A 34 19.99 8.27 25.37
N GLY A 35 19.08 7.46 24.82
CA GLY A 35 18.02 6.81 25.60
C GLY A 35 18.59 5.84 26.66
N GLU A 36 19.60 5.03 26.34
CA GLU A 36 20.27 4.15 27.30
C GLU A 36 21.02 4.95 28.38
N PHE A 37 21.65 6.06 28.00
CA PHE A 37 22.35 6.93 28.92
C PHE A 37 21.39 7.53 29.95
N ILE A 38 20.28 8.10 29.51
CA ILE A 38 19.21 8.65 30.35
C ILE A 38 18.60 7.57 31.24
N SER A 39 18.31 6.39 30.68
CA SER A 39 17.77 5.25 31.44
C SER A 39 18.71 4.78 32.59
N LYS A 40 20.03 4.82 32.36
CA LYS A 40 21.02 4.46 33.41
C LYS A 40 21.20 5.54 34.48
N LEU A 41 20.94 6.82 34.13
CA LEU A 41 20.96 7.94 35.09
C LEU A 41 19.73 8.01 35.98
N THR A 42 18.66 7.28 35.64
CA THR A 42 17.38 7.34 36.37
C THR A 42 17.04 5.99 36.98
N ILE A 43 16.60 6.00 38.24
CA ILE A 43 16.14 4.80 38.94
C ILE A 43 14.72 5.07 39.45
N ALA A 44 13.80 4.20 39.12
CA ALA A 44 12.47 4.18 39.71
C ALA A 44 12.34 2.99 40.64
N LYS A 45 12.58 3.20 41.95
CA LYS A 45 12.50 2.12 42.94
C LYS A 45 11.05 1.67 43.10
N ASN A 46 10.85 0.33 43.19
CA ASN A 46 9.55 -0.29 43.43
C ASN A 46 8.54 -0.23 42.25
N PHE A 47 8.96 0.20 41.06
CA PHE A 47 8.12 0.22 39.87
C PHE A 47 8.61 -0.76 38.83
N LYS A 48 7.68 -1.37 38.13
CA LYS A 48 7.95 -2.19 36.92
C LYS A 48 7.67 -1.35 35.67
N PRO A 49 8.51 -1.42 34.64
CA PRO A 49 8.22 -0.72 33.39
C PRO A 49 6.93 -1.29 32.76
N ILE A 50 6.12 -0.40 32.22
CA ILE A 50 4.89 -0.76 31.51
C ILE A 50 5.23 -1.29 30.11
N ASP A 51 4.52 -2.30 29.65
CA ASP A 51 4.51 -2.70 28.25
C ASP A 51 3.42 -1.95 27.47
N ASP A 52 3.56 -1.89 26.14
CA ASP A 52 2.69 -1.09 25.29
C ASP A 52 1.21 -1.50 25.37
N ASP A 53 0.90 -2.77 25.55
CA ASP A 53 -0.46 -3.27 25.65
C ASP A 53 -1.13 -2.89 26.98
N THR A 54 -0.41 -3.14 28.06
CA THR A 54 -0.86 -2.73 29.40
C THR A 54 -1.06 -1.21 29.43
N ARG A 55 -0.20 -0.46 28.76
CA ARG A 55 -0.28 1.00 28.62
C ARG A 55 -1.62 1.46 28.04
N VAL A 56 -2.01 0.87 26.90
CA VAL A 56 -3.29 1.20 26.24
C VAL A 56 -4.48 0.78 27.09
N LEU A 57 -4.44 -0.40 27.69
CA LEU A 57 -5.52 -0.93 28.54
C LEU A 57 -5.75 -0.05 29.79
N LEU A 58 -4.67 0.38 30.46
CA LEU A 58 -4.79 1.24 31.62
C LEU A 58 -5.28 2.65 31.26
N LEU A 59 -4.86 3.19 30.09
CA LEU A 59 -5.38 4.45 29.59
C LEU A 59 -6.88 4.33 29.25
N LEU A 60 -7.30 3.24 28.64
CA LEU A 60 -8.71 2.99 28.34
C LEU A 60 -9.55 2.92 29.63
N LYS A 61 -9.06 2.26 30.66
CA LYS A 61 -9.67 2.23 32.00
C LYS A 61 -9.72 3.63 32.62
N ALA A 62 -8.65 4.42 32.48
CA ALA A 62 -8.63 5.81 32.95
C ALA A 62 -9.67 6.70 32.25
N ALA A 63 -9.98 6.38 30.97
CA ALA A 63 -10.97 7.10 30.16
C ALA A 63 -12.44 6.82 30.52
N GLU A 64 -12.71 6.01 31.54
CA GLU A 64 -14.06 5.66 31.98
C GLU A 64 -14.68 6.79 32.83
N PHE A 65 -14.94 7.95 32.22
CA PHE A 65 -15.69 9.05 32.80
C PHE A 65 -16.49 9.80 31.72
N LYS A 66 -17.57 10.46 32.13
CA LYS A 66 -18.60 10.97 31.22
C LYS A 66 -18.10 12.04 30.25
N SER A 67 -17.33 13.02 30.73
CA SER A 67 -16.83 14.13 29.89
C SER A 67 -15.80 13.68 28.84
N PHE A 68 -15.21 12.47 28.95
CA PHE A 68 -14.29 11.94 27.93
C PHE A 68 -14.94 11.84 26.54
N GLU A 69 -16.27 11.65 26.47
CA GLU A 69 -17.00 11.56 25.20
C GLU A 69 -16.90 12.86 24.37
N ASN A 70 -16.66 14.00 25.01
CA ASN A 70 -16.52 15.29 24.34
C ASN A 70 -15.22 15.39 23.50
N LEU A 71 -14.22 14.54 23.75
CA LEU A 71 -13.03 14.43 22.88
C LEU A 71 -13.33 13.71 21.55
N GLN A 72 -14.54 13.16 21.36
CA GLN A 72 -14.94 12.39 20.19
C GLN A 72 -14.01 11.19 19.89
N ILE A 73 -13.40 10.63 20.91
CA ILE A 73 -12.57 9.43 20.86
C ILE A 73 -13.41 8.26 21.37
N ASP A 74 -13.69 7.32 20.48
CA ASP A 74 -14.46 6.13 20.82
C ASP A 74 -13.68 5.25 21.81
N ARG A 75 -14.37 4.76 22.85
CA ARG A 75 -13.84 3.82 23.85
C ARG A 75 -13.86 2.36 23.38
N ASN A 76 -14.27 2.10 22.13
CA ASN A 76 -14.05 0.78 21.56
C ASN A 76 -12.55 0.49 21.49
N PHE A 77 -12.12 -0.65 21.99
CA PHE A 77 -10.70 -1.00 22.12
C PHE A 77 -9.90 -0.78 20.81
N PHE A 78 -10.46 -1.14 19.67
CA PHE A 78 -9.77 -0.99 18.37
C PHE A 78 -9.56 0.46 17.96
N THR A 79 -10.62 1.27 18.03
CA THR A 79 -10.56 2.70 17.70
C THR A 79 -9.70 3.42 18.72
N PHE A 80 -9.82 3.05 20.00
CA PHE A 80 -9.04 3.62 21.08
C PHE A 80 -7.55 3.33 20.95
N THR A 81 -7.15 2.11 20.61
CA THR A 81 -5.74 1.73 20.39
C THR A 81 -5.09 2.61 19.31
N LYS A 82 -5.81 2.92 18.24
CA LYS A 82 -5.33 3.81 17.19
C LYS A 82 -5.19 5.26 17.69
N ASN A 83 -6.16 5.75 18.43
CA ASN A 83 -6.23 7.14 18.86
C ASN A 83 -5.40 7.41 20.14
N SER A 84 -5.17 6.40 20.97
CA SER A 84 -4.36 6.53 22.19
C SER A 84 -2.93 7.00 21.92
N SER A 85 -2.37 6.68 20.74
CA SER A 85 -1.04 7.14 20.35
C SER A 85 -0.91 8.67 20.34
N TYR A 86 -1.96 9.42 19.97
CA TYR A 86 -1.98 10.89 20.02
C TYR A 86 -2.01 11.40 21.46
N ILE A 87 -2.77 10.73 22.34
CA ILE A 87 -2.84 11.09 23.77
C ILE A 87 -1.49 10.83 24.43
N PHE A 88 -0.88 9.67 24.20
CA PHE A 88 0.43 9.36 24.75
C PHE A 88 1.50 10.32 24.25
N LYS A 89 1.53 10.63 22.97
CA LYS A 89 2.47 11.60 22.40
C LYS A 89 2.33 12.99 23.04
N PHE A 90 1.10 13.42 23.25
CA PHE A 90 0.82 14.68 23.94
C PHE A 90 1.35 14.68 25.37
N PHE A 91 1.07 13.64 26.15
CA PHE A 91 1.57 13.52 27.54
C PHE A 91 3.09 13.38 27.59
N GLU A 92 3.70 12.63 26.67
CA GLU A 92 5.14 12.48 26.57
C GLU A 92 5.86 13.79 26.26
N GLU A 93 5.33 14.60 25.35
CA GLU A 93 5.90 15.90 25.01
C GLU A 93 5.87 16.86 26.25
N LEU A 94 4.74 16.91 26.94
CA LEU A 94 4.63 17.76 28.15
C LEU A 94 5.55 17.29 29.27
N SER A 95 5.56 15.98 29.53
CA SER A 95 6.39 15.40 30.58
C SER A 95 7.89 15.60 30.31
N ALA A 96 8.33 15.39 29.05
CA ALA A 96 9.72 15.59 28.65
C ALA A 96 10.16 17.06 28.80
N GLU A 97 9.27 18.03 28.55
CA GLU A 97 9.54 19.45 28.77
C GLU A 97 9.22 19.90 30.22
N LYS A 98 8.77 18.96 31.07
CA LYS A 98 8.39 19.25 32.47
C LYS A 98 7.35 20.38 32.58
N TYR A 99 6.36 20.32 31.68
CA TYR A 99 5.30 21.32 31.59
C TYR A 99 3.99 20.73 32.09
N GLU A 100 3.34 21.44 33.05
CA GLU A 100 2.08 20.96 33.62
C GLU A 100 0.90 21.24 32.68
N ILE A 101 0.00 20.26 32.52
CA ILE A 101 -1.17 20.37 31.63
C ILE A 101 -2.04 21.56 32.03
N ASN A 102 -2.23 21.82 33.31
CA ASN A 102 -3.05 22.93 33.82
C ASN A 102 -2.54 24.30 33.37
N GLN A 103 -1.24 24.47 33.14
CA GLN A 103 -0.65 25.71 32.66
C GLN A 103 -0.99 26.00 31.19
N LEU A 104 -1.41 24.98 30.41
CA LEU A 104 -1.85 25.19 29.04
C LEU A 104 -3.14 25.98 28.94
N ALA A 105 -4.07 25.80 29.87
CA ALA A 105 -5.34 26.54 29.90
C ALA A 105 -5.11 28.07 30.02
N SER A 106 -4.09 28.49 30.78
CA SER A 106 -3.74 29.92 30.90
C SER A 106 -3.16 30.53 29.61
N ASN A 107 -2.72 29.70 28.68
CA ASN A 107 -2.16 30.09 27.37
C ASN A 107 -3.22 30.08 26.24
N ASP A 108 -4.44 29.60 26.53
CA ASP A 108 -5.54 29.58 25.56
C ASP A 108 -6.34 30.90 25.66
N ILE A 109 -5.86 31.92 24.94
CA ILE A 109 -6.41 33.29 24.96
C ILE A 109 -7.88 33.33 24.52
N TYR A 110 -8.33 32.38 23.72
CA TYR A 110 -9.69 32.34 23.15
C TYR A 110 -10.59 31.29 23.80
N ALA A 111 -10.09 30.57 24.84
CA ALA A 111 -10.79 29.46 25.49
C ALA A 111 -11.38 28.38 24.53
N GLU A 112 -10.75 28.22 23.39
CA GLU A 112 -11.21 27.25 22.36
C GLU A 112 -10.94 25.80 22.78
N PHE A 113 -9.92 25.56 23.61
CA PHE A 113 -9.45 24.23 24.00
C PHE A 113 -9.60 23.96 25.51
N GLU A 114 -10.17 24.89 26.29
CA GLU A 114 -10.24 24.78 27.75
C GLU A 114 -10.92 23.48 28.19
N GLU A 115 -12.07 23.14 27.61
CA GLU A 115 -12.79 21.91 27.92
C GLU A 115 -11.95 20.66 27.60
N HIS A 116 -11.27 20.63 26.45
CA HIS A 116 -10.40 19.52 26.07
C HIS A 116 -9.20 19.37 27.00
N ILE A 117 -8.60 20.51 27.44
CA ILE A 117 -7.48 20.51 28.38
C ILE A 117 -7.92 19.97 29.74
N GLU A 118 -9.10 20.37 30.24
CA GLU A 118 -9.66 19.84 31.48
C GLU A 118 -9.87 18.30 31.41
N ILE A 119 -10.44 17.80 30.29
CA ILE A 119 -10.65 16.37 30.09
C ILE A 119 -9.32 15.62 30.04
N LEU A 120 -8.32 16.16 29.32
CA LEU A 120 -6.98 15.57 29.23
C LEU A 120 -6.27 15.59 30.59
N THR A 121 -6.45 16.63 31.38
CA THR A 121 -5.93 16.72 32.75
C THR A 121 -6.55 15.64 33.63
N GLN A 122 -7.87 15.51 33.62
CA GLN A 122 -8.56 14.46 34.36
C GLN A 122 -8.12 13.06 33.93
N LEU A 123 -7.94 12.83 32.61
CA LEU A 123 -7.44 11.57 32.07
C LEU A 123 -6.02 11.27 32.56
N TYR A 124 -5.13 12.27 32.53
CA TYR A 124 -3.74 12.17 32.98
C TYR A 124 -3.67 11.76 34.46
N GLU A 125 -4.40 12.46 35.34
CA GLU A 125 -4.42 12.18 36.77
C GLU A 125 -4.94 10.77 37.06
N ARG A 126 -6.09 10.38 36.46
CA ARG A 126 -6.65 9.03 36.61
C ARG A 126 -5.70 7.94 36.09
N TYR A 127 -5.02 8.18 34.97
CA TYR A 127 -4.05 7.25 34.42
C TYR A 127 -2.82 7.13 35.34
N LYS A 128 -2.34 8.25 35.89
CA LYS A 128 -1.24 8.30 36.88
C LYS A 128 -1.59 7.51 38.13
N ASP A 129 -2.78 7.73 38.69
CA ASP A 129 -3.25 7.02 39.90
C ASP A 129 -3.31 5.51 39.67
N ILE A 130 -3.89 5.06 38.55
CA ILE A 130 -3.96 3.64 38.21
C ILE A 130 -2.55 3.03 38.07
N CYS A 131 -1.62 3.72 37.42
CA CYS A 131 -0.25 3.26 37.29
C CYS A 131 0.47 3.14 38.65
N LEU A 132 0.31 4.15 39.51
CA LEU A 132 0.91 4.18 40.84
C LEU A 132 0.36 3.09 41.77
N GLU A 133 -0.96 2.87 41.75
CA GLU A 133 -1.62 1.81 42.53
C GLU A 133 -1.09 0.41 42.14
N GLN A 134 -0.81 0.20 40.85
CA GLN A 134 -0.29 -1.07 40.35
C GLN A 134 1.23 -1.19 40.42
N GLN A 135 1.93 -0.17 40.90
CA GLN A 135 3.39 -0.08 40.91
C GLN A 135 4.01 -0.26 39.51
N ILE A 136 3.34 0.30 38.51
CA ILE A 136 3.76 0.27 37.10
C ILE A 136 4.24 1.68 36.71
N LEU A 137 5.38 1.74 36.01
CA LEU A 137 5.96 2.99 35.53
C LEU A 137 5.76 3.16 34.03
N ASP A 138 4.99 4.17 33.65
CA ASP A 138 5.06 4.74 32.30
C ASP A 138 6.15 5.80 32.23
N LYS A 139 6.84 5.90 31.09
CA LYS A 139 7.88 6.93 30.84
C LYS A 139 7.35 8.35 30.99
N ILE A 140 6.04 8.58 30.84
CA ILE A 140 5.35 9.85 31.05
C ILE A 140 5.57 10.35 32.49
N PHE A 141 5.58 9.46 33.47
CA PHE A 141 5.72 9.83 34.89
C PHE A 141 7.14 9.79 35.40
N LEU A 142 8.09 9.30 34.57
CA LEU A 142 9.50 9.18 34.97
C LEU A 142 10.10 10.52 35.46
N PRO A 143 9.89 11.68 34.79
CA PRO A 143 10.43 12.97 35.24
C PRO A 143 9.98 13.42 36.63
N ASP A 144 8.83 12.93 37.13
CA ASP A 144 8.28 13.27 38.44
C ASP A 144 8.76 12.38 39.57
N ILE A 145 9.01 11.08 39.26
CA ILE A 145 9.20 10.06 40.32
C ILE A 145 10.60 9.42 40.34
N TYR A 146 11.49 9.79 39.41
CA TYR A 146 12.81 9.21 39.36
C TYR A 146 13.71 9.60 40.55
N THR A 147 14.64 8.73 40.90
CA THR A 147 15.79 9.01 41.75
C THR A 147 17.04 9.05 40.87
N PHE A 148 17.82 10.12 40.96
CA PHE A 148 19.09 10.19 40.20
C PHE A 148 20.10 9.12 40.65
N ASN A 149 20.68 8.42 39.66
CA ASN A 149 21.64 7.36 39.90
C ASN A 149 23.06 7.91 40.05
N GLU A 150 23.38 8.44 41.24
CA GLU A 150 24.71 8.96 41.51
C GLU A 150 25.83 7.91 41.36
N ASN A 151 25.55 6.64 41.70
CA ASN A 151 26.56 5.59 41.58
C ASN A 151 26.98 5.36 40.13
N TYR A 152 26.03 5.37 39.22
CA TYR A 152 26.32 5.32 37.78
C TYR A 152 27.06 6.58 37.34
N ALA A 153 26.59 7.76 37.70
CA ALA A 153 27.22 9.03 37.33
C ALA A 153 28.68 9.10 37.81
N ARG A 154 28.96 8.70 39.05
CA ARG A 154 30.34 8.61 39.62
C ARG A 154 31.24 7.53 38.97
N SER A 155 30.63 6.52 38.38
CA SER A 155 31.38 5.51 37.62
C SER A 155 31.92 6.02 36.28
N LEU A 156 31.32 7.12 35.77
CA LEU A 156 31.72 7.80 34.54
C LEU A 156 32.79 8.83 34.87
N LYS A 157 33.92 8.82 34.14
CA LYS A 157 34.96 9.87 34.32
C LYS A 157 34.81 10.96 33.27
N HIS A 158 34.75 10.57 31.99
CA HIS A 158 34.63 11.46 30.85
C HIS A 158 33.48 10.98 29.96
N VAL A 159 32.57 11.86 29.64
CA VAL A 159 31.44 11.59 28.78
C VAL A 159 31.45 12.56 27.59
N GLU A 160 31.52 12.05 26.39
CA GLU A 160 31.29 12.86 25.16
C GLU A 160 29.91 12.54 24.58
N ILE A 161 29.06 13.58 24.48
CA ILE A 161 27.68 13.47 24.00
C ILE A 161 27.57 14.14 22.63
N LYS A 162 27.26 13.40 21.59
CA LYS A 162 27.00 13.96 20.29
C LYS A 162 25.49 14.21 20.12
N ILE A 163 25.14 15.48 19.99
CA ILE A 163 23.74 15.93 19.87
C ILE A 163 23.47 16.28 18.42
N ASP A 164 22.56 15.55 17.77
CA ASP A 164 22.11 15.83 16.41
C ASP A 164 20.64 16.31 16.38
N GLY A 165 20.01 16.50 17.53
CA GLY A 165 18.60 16.82 17.64
C GLY A 165 18.31 17.88 18.69
N HIS A 166 17.12 17.79 19.26
CA HIS A 166 16.67 18.61 20.37
C HIS A 166 16.84 17.85 21.68
N LEU A 167 17.36 18.50 22.73
CA LEU A 167 17.34 18.00 24.11
C LEU A 167 16.15 18.61 24.85
N THR A 168 15.43 17.75 25.56
CA THR A 168 14.30 18.15 26.39
C THR A 168 14.75 18.77 27.70
N ASN A 169 13.86 19.44 28.41
CA ASN A 169 14.13 20.00 29.74
C ASN A 169 14.54 18.92 30.75
N PHE A 170 13.92 17.75 30.68
CA PHE A 170 14.26 16.62 31.51
C PHE A 170 15.68 16.11 31.25
N GLU A 171 16.08 15.98 29.99
CA GLU A 171 17.43 15.56 29.62
C GLU A 171 18.47 16.58 30.08
N PHE A 172 18.20 17.89 29.91
CA PHE A 172 19.08 18.93 30.44
C PHE A 172 19.21 18.90 31.98
N GLU A 173 18.13 18.63 32.70
CA GLU A 173 18.18 18.46 34.15
C GLU A 173 19.10 17.32 34.55
N LEU A 174 18.99 16.15 33.88
CA LEU A 174 19.84 14.99 34.14
C LEU A 174 21.31 15.27 33.83
N LEU A 175 21.60 15.99 32.73
CA LEU A 175 22.97 16.37 32.39
C LEU A 175 23.54 17.34 33.43
N ASN A 176 22.73 18.29 33.93
CA ASN A 176 23.14 19.21 35.01
C ASN A 176 23.45 18.49 36.33
N LYS A 177 22.69 17.45 36.69
CA LYS A 177 23.01 16.60 37.85
C LYS A 177 24.25 15.74 37.58
N ALA A 178 24.41 15.18 36.41
CA ALA A 178 25.53 14.32 36.07
C ALA A 178 26.86 15.08 36.01
N LYS A 179 26.90 16.34 35.58
CA LYS A 179 28.12 17.18 35.52
C LYS A 179 28.77 17.40 36.90
N GLU A 180 28.03 17.19 38.01
CA GLU A 180 28.60 17.26 39.37
C GLU A 180 29.47 16.05 39.69
N HIS A 181 29.37 14.95 38.95
CA HIS A 181 30.02 13.69 39.22
C HIS A 181 31.03 13.27 38.13
N CYS A 182 30.91 13.78 36.91
CA CYS A 182 31.78 13.45 35.77
C CYS A 182 31.98 14.68 34.86
N GLN A 183 33.04 14.59 34.01
CA GLN A 183 33.25 15.59 32.97
C GLN A 183 32.38 15.30 31.74
N ILE A 184 31.56 16.26 31.34
CA ILE A 184 30.67 16.12 30.19
C ILE A 184 31.05 17.14 29.13
N ILE A 185 31.31 16.63 27.95
CA ILE A 185 31.59 17.39 26.76
C ILE A 185 30.49 17.15 25.75
N ILE A 186 29.87 18.21 25.27
CA ILE A 186 28.85 18.15 24.22
C ILE A 186 29.51 18.47 22.88
N ILE A 187 29.32 17.61 21.89
CA ILE A 187 29.62 17.87 20.49
C ILE A 187 28.32 18.25 19.81
N PHE A 188 28.20 19.50 19.39
CA PHE A 188 26.98 20.04 18.81
C PHE A 188 27.25 20.76 17.50
N VAL A 189 26.45 20.48 16.50
CA VAL A 189 26.54 21.10 15.17
C VAL A 189 25.39 22.10 15.01
N THR A 190 25.76 23.32 14.63
CA THR A 190 24.81 24.40 14.44
C THR A 190 24.55 24.65 12.96
N THR A 191 23.30 24.82 12.57
CA THR A 191 22.87 25.29 11.26
C THR A 191 21.84 26.38 11.44
N ARG A 192 21.45 27.06 10.37
CA ARG A 192 20.34 28.03 10.41
C ARG A 192 18.97 27.44 10.74
N PHE A 193 18.86 26.12 10.81
CA PHE A 193 17.60 25.43 11.04
C PHE A 193 17.41 24.90 12.46
N ASN A 194 18.46 24.78 13.27
CA ASN A 194 18.35 24.30 14.66
C ASN A 194 18.54 25.42 15.71
N THR A 195 18.12 26.64 15.38
CA THR A 195 18.26 27.83 16.22
C THR A 195 17.60 27.70 17.60
N LYS A 196 16.45 26.97 17.68
CA LYS A 196 15.77 26.70 18.96
C LYS A 196 16.67 25.94 19.93
N MET A 197 17.41 24.93 19.44
CA MET A 197 18.37 24.19 20.25
C MET A 197 19.61 25.07 20.59
N GLN A 198 20.08 25.89 19.64
CA GLN A 198 21.19 26.81 19.89
C GLN A 198 20.84 27.79 21.04
N SER A 199 19.62 28.32 21.08
CA SER A 199 19.18 29.26 22.12
C SER A 199 19.21 28.68 23.53
N ARG A 200 19.10 27.34 23.67
CA ARG A 200 19.18 26.64 24.97
C ARG A 200 20.56 26.74 25.62
N PHE A 201 21.62 26.90 24.82
CA PHE A 201 22.97 27.08 25.38
C PHE A 201 23.19 28.45 25.98
N LYS A 202 22.32 29.44 25.69
CA LYS A 202 22.35 30.77 26.34
C LYS A 202 22.09 30.69 27.85
N ASP A 203 21.33 29.70 28.30
CA ASP A 203 21.08 29.45 29.73
C ASP A 203 22.37 29.06 30.47
N PHE A 204 23.38 28.60 29.73
CA PHE A 204 24.74 28.31 30.24
C PHE A 204 25.72 29.48 29.99
N GLY A 205 25.24 30.63 29.50
CA GLY A 205 26.07 31.76 29.11
C GLY A 205 26.87 31.56 27.85
N ILE A 206 26.49 30.57 27.00
CA ILE A 206 27.17 30.26 25.77
C ILE A 206 26.32 30.71 24.59
N ASP A 207 26.85 31.61 23.78
CA ASP A 207 26.22 32.05 22.54
C ASP A 207 26.84 31.31 21.33
N LEU A 208 25.99 30.70 20.51
CA LEU A 208 26.41 29.87 19.40
C LEU A 208 25.98 30.48 18.06
N GLU A 209 26.91 30.52 17.11
CA GLU A 209 26.64 30.97 15.75
C GLU A 209 26.34 29.76 14.85
N ALA A 210 25.51 29.95 13.82
CA ALA A 210 25.21 28.92 12.86
C ALA A 210 26.41 28.64 11.92
N GLY A 211 26.57 27.37 11.51
CA GLY A 211 27.61 26.96 10.56
C GLY A 211 28.87 26.41 11.21
N TYR A 212 28.82 26.05 12.47
CA TYR A 212 29.96 25.51 13.19
C TYR A 212 29.65 24.18 13.86
N LYS A 213 30.69 23.38 14.06
CA LYS A 213 30.71 22.24 14.97
C LYS A 213 31.45 22.67 16.23
N TYR A 214 30.76 22.61 17.35
CA TYR A 214 31.28 23.03 18.65
C TYR A 214 31.60 21.83 19.52
N LYS A 215 32.66 21.97 20.32
CA LYS A 215 32.98 21.13 21.46
C LYS A 215 32.81 21.96 22.72
N ILE A 216 31.81 21.64 23.55
CA ILE A 216 31.36 22.46 24.65
C ILE A 216 31.52 21.70 25.96
N SER A 217 32.20 22.29 26.95
CA SER A 217 32.22 21.80 28.35
C SER A 217 31.05 22.39 29.11
N ILE A 218 30.11 21.51 29.54
CA ILE A 218 29.01 21.98 30.42
C ILE A 218 29.40 22.09 31.89
N ASN A 219 30.55 21.52 32.30
CA ASN A 219 31.11 21.72 33.64
C ASN A 219 31.68 23.13 33.80
N GLU A 220 32.35 23.62 32.77
CA GLU A 220 33.04 24.94 32.80
C GLU A 220 32.21 26.02 32.08
N ASN A 221 31.06 25.68 31.51
CA ASN A 221 30.19 26.57 30.74
C ASN A 221 30.96 27.36 29.65
N LYS A 222 31.81 26.65 28.90
CA LYS A 222 32.61 27.30 27.85
C LYS A 222 32.76 26.43 26.59
N ILE A 223 33.01 27.09 25.47
CA ILE A 223 33.41 26.47 24.23
C ILE A 223 34.88 26.04 24.33
N LEU A 224 35.18 24.76 24.15
CA LEU A 224 36.55 24.25 24.16
C LEU A 224 37.16 24.30 22.75
N ASP A 225 36.36 24.07 21.73
CA ASP A 225 36.79 24.05 20.33
C ASP A 225 35.61 24.37 19.41
N GLN A 226 35.95 24.98 18.26
CA GLN A 226 34.96 25.25 17.21
C GLN A 226 35.60 25.07 15.82
N GLU A 227 34.88 24.39 14.96
CA GLU A 227 35.27 24.08 13.58
C GLU A 227 34.18 24.56 12.62
N HIS A 228 34.57 25.28 11.57
CA HIS A 228 33.60 25.70 10.54
C HIS A 228 33.12 24.48 9.74
N LEU A 229 31.81 24.38 9.51
CA LEU A 229 31.27 23.26 8.75
C LEU A 229 31.77 23.26 7.30
N PRO A 230 32.12 22.10 6.76
CA PRO A 230 32.46 21.97 5.36
C PRO A 230 31.26 22.40 4.48
N ASN A 231 31.54 23.15 3.42
CA ASN A 231 30.55 23.49 2.41
C ASN A 231 30.75 22.60 1.20
N ASN A 232 29.95 21.56 1.06
CA ASN A 232 30.05 20.65 -0.07
C ASN A 232 29.54 21.34 -1.35
N LYS A 233 30.39 21.33 -2.38
CA LYS A 233 30.10 21.91 -3.72
C LYS A 233 29.76 20.83 -4.76
N ASN A 234 29.99 19.56 -4.48
CA ASN A 234 29.72 18.46 -5.40
C ASN A 234 28.28 17.95 -5.28
N ILE A 235 27.34 18.85 -5.54
CA ILE A 235 25.92 18.52 -5.47
C ILE A 235 25.35 18.50 -6.88
N SER A 236 24.73 17.40 -7.26
CA SER A 236 23.93 17.23 -8.47
C SER A 236 22.46 17.04 -8.13
N CYS A 237 21.58 17.67 -8.90
CA CYS A 237 20.13 17.55 -8.70
C CYS A 237 19.45 17.44 -10.06
N GLN A 238 18.58 16.44 -10.22
CA GLN A 238 17.82 16.20 -11.45
C GLN A 238 16.37 15.79 -11.15
N SER A 239 15.43 16.23 -11.99
CA SER A 239 14.05 15.78 -11.97
C SER A 239 13.83 14.61 -12.92
N PHE A 240 12.82 13.80 -12.63
CA PHE A 240 12.35 12.69 -13.46
C PHE A 240 10.83 12.70 -13.59
N SER A 241 10.33 12.13 -14.68
CA SER A 241 8.88 11.99 -14.92
C SER A 241 8.26 10.86 -14.08
N GLU A 242 9.03 9.82 -13.72
CA GLU A 242 8.53 8.63 -13.05
C GLU A 242 9.50 8.05 -12.01
N ASN A 243 8.95 7.40 -10.99
CA ASN A 243 9.71 6.79 -9.89
C ASN A 243 10.69 5.70 -10.35
N VAL A 244 10.34 4.95 -11.39
CA VAL A 244 11.23 3.91 -11.95
C VAL A 244 12.55 4.51 -12.45
N LEU A 245 12.51 5.71 -13.02
CA LEU A 245 13.71 6.41 -13.49
C LEU A 245 14.61 6.85 -12.35
N GLN A 246 14.05 7.21 -11.19
CA GLN A 246 14.84 7.45 -9.99
C GLN A 246 15.58 6.19 -9.52
N ALA A 247 14.93 5.00 -9.58
CA ALA A 247 15.58 3.76 -9.22
C ALA A 247 16.76 3.42 -10.16
N VAL A 248 16.60 3.66 -11.46
CA VAL A 248 17.68 3.50 -12.45
C VAL A 248 18.78 4.52 -12.20
N PHE A 249 18.43 5.78 -11.94
CA PHE A 249 19.39 6.83 -11.58
C PHE A 249 20.23 6.45 -10.36
N VAL A 250 19.62 5.90 -9.31
CA VAL A 250 20.34 5.41 -8.13
C VAL A 250 21.41 4.39 -8.53
N LYS A 251 21.05 3.37 -9.32
CA LYS A 251 22.00 2.35 -9.77
C LYS A 251 23.11 2.93 -10.65
N GLN A 252 22.77 3.82 -11.57
CA GLN A 252 23.74 4.49 -12.43
C GLN A 252 24.71 5.34 -11.60
N LYS A 253 24.23 6.08 -10.62
CA LYS A 253 25.07 6.87 -9.72
C LYS A 253 25.99 6.01 -8.87
N ILE A 254 25.50 4.92 -8.33
CA ILE A 254 26.31 3.96 -7.59
C ILE A 254 27.46 3.43 -8.48
N TYR A 255 27.12 3.01 -9.72
CA TYR A 255 28.13 2.55 -10.67
C TYR A 255 29.22 3.59 -10.92
N GLU A 256 28.84 4.86 -11.14
CA GLU A 256 29.77 5.97 -11.36
C GLU A 256 30.64 6.24 -10.13
N LEU A 257 30.07 6.21 -8.92
CA LEU A 257 30.79 6.41 -7.68
C LEU A 257 31.82 5.30 -7.44
N ILE A 258 31.45 4.04 -7.63
CA ILE A 258 32.36 2.89 -7.53
C ILE A 258 33.49 3.04 -8.56
N LYS A 259 33.17 3.43 -9.80
CA LYS A 259 34.16 3.66 -10.85
C LYS A 259 35.12 4.82 -10.52
N LYS A 260 34.69 5.84 -9.78
CA LYS A 260 35.52 6.92 -9.24
C LYS A 260 36.38 6.46 -8.03
N GLY A 261 36.23 5.26 -7.54
CA GLY A 261 37.01 4.69 -6.43
C GLY A 261 36.39 4.87 -5.06
N TYR A 262 35.11 5.25 -4.94
CA TYR A 262 34.40 5.28 -3.66
C TYR A 262 34.14 3.84 -3.16
N HIS A 263 34.31 3.62 -1.87
CA HIS A 263 33.96 2.33 -1.26
C HIS A 263 32.45 2.19 -1.11
N ALA A 264 31.91 1.00 -1.43
CA ALA A 264 30.47 0.73 -1.42
C ALA A 264 29.82 0.93 -0.02
N ASP A 265 30.54 0.62 1.05
CA ASP A 265 30.11 0.78 2.44
C ASP A 265 30.06 2.25 2.92
N LYS A 266 30.66 3.17 2.13
CA LYS A 266 30.63 4.61 2.36
C LYS A 266 29.63 5.34 1.42
N ILE A 267 28.83 4.60 0.66
CA ILE A 267 27.77 5.12 -0.19
C ILE A 267 26.42 4.78 0.46
N ALA A 268 25.58 5.80 0.63
CA ALA A 268 24.22 5.61 1.11
C ALA A 268 23.17 6.13 0.12
N VAL A 269 22.05 5.42 0.04
CA VAL A 269 20.83 5.88 -0.60
C VAL A 269 19.86 6.33 0.49
N VAL A 270 19.47 7.59 0.46
CA VAL A 270 18.55 8.16 1.45
C VAL A 270 17.16 8.30 0.86
N VAL A 271 16.20 7.64 1.48
CA VAL A 271 14.81 7.61 1.07
C VAL A 271 13.95 8.37 2.09
N PRO A 272 13.32 9.49 1.72
CA PRO A 272 12.43 10.25 2.60
C PRO A 272 11.13 9.47 2.91
N ASP A 273 10.62 8.70 1.96
CA ASP A 273 9.51 7.74 2.15
C ASP A 273 10.02 6.31 1.93
N GLU A 274 9.78 5.45 2.93
CA GLU A 274 10.17 4.04 2.89
C GLU A 274 9.50 3.24 1.75
N LYS A 275 8.40 3.74 1.18
CA LYS A 275 7.74 3.11 0.02
C LYS A 275 8.68 2.98 -1.18
N PHE A 276 9.60 3.94 -1.35
CA PHE A 276 10.59 3.88 -2.42
C PHE A 276 11.59 2.71 -2.24
N ALA A 277 11.85 2.29 -1.01
CA ALA A 277 12.69 1.14 -0.73
C ALA A 277 12.15 -0.16 -1.36
N THR A 278 10.82 -0.32 -1.42
CA THR A 278 10.19 -1.47 -2.08
C THR A 278 10.50 -1.50 -3.58
N MET A 279 10.51 -0.34 -4.24
CA MET A 279 10.91 -0.25 -5.65
C MET A 279 12.40 -0.60 -5.83
N LEU A 280 13.28 -0.08 -4.99
CA LEU A 280 14.70 -0.42 -5.06
C LEU A 280 14.96 -1.91 -4.87
N ARG A 281 14.21 -2.60 -3.99
CA ARG A 281 14.29 -4.06 -3.82
C ARG A 281 13.97 -4.81 -5.11
N THR A 282 12.95 -4.36 -5.85
CA THR A 282 12.56 -4.97 -7.14
C THR A 282 13.70 -4.91 -8.15
N PHE A 283 14.55 -3.87 -8.10
CA PHE A 283 15.70 -3.71 -8.98
C PHE A 283 17.01 -4.30 -8.41
N ASP A 284 17.01 -4.89 -7.22
CA ASP A 284 18.22 -5.40 -6.56
C ASP A 284 18.38 -6.93 -6.68
N ASN A 285 18.40 -7.44 -7.90
CA ASN A 285 18.51 -8.87 -8.18
C ASN A 285 19.77 -9.54 -7.64
N VAL A 286 20.85 -8.77 -7.39
CA VAL A 286 22.14 -9.27 -6.92
C VAL A 286 22.46 -8.88 -5.47
N ARG A 287 21.46 -8.37 -4.74
CA ARG A 287 21.54 -7.99 -3.33
C ARG A 287 22.71 -7.05 -2.99
N ASN A 288 22.81 -5.96 -3.73
CA ASN A 288 23.81 -4.91 -3.49
C ASN A 288 23.42 -3.99 -2.32
N PHE A 289 22.13 -3.87 -2.05
CA PHE A 289 21.59 -2.98 -1.01
C PHE A 289 21.43 -3.68 0.34
N ASN A 290 21.65 -2.91 1.39
CA ASN A 290 21.29 -3.22 2.77
C ASN A 290 20.24 -2.20 3.21
N PHE A 291 19.01 -2.68 3.42
CA PHE A 291 17.90 -1.82 3.82
C PHE A 291 17.86 -1.63 5.33
N ALA A 292 18.26 -0.45 5.79
CA ALA A 292 18.34 -0.11 7.20
C ALA A 292 17.01 -0.23 7.96
N MET A 293 15.90 0.03 7.25
CA MET A 293 14.54 -0.10 7.78
C MET A 293 14.04 -1.54 7.82
N GLY A 294 14.83 -2.51 7.33
CA GLY A 294 14.35 -3.89 7.16
C GLY A 294 13.24 -4.02 6.12
N SER A 295 12.52 -5.10 6.16
CA SER A 295 11.27 -5.31 5.39
C SER A 295 10.09 -5.40 6.35
N GLY A 296 8.98 -4.74 6.02
CA GLY A 296 7.77 -4.89 6.83
C GLY A 296 7.32 -6.35 6.90
N PHE A 297 6.90 -6.81 8.07
CA PHE A 297 6.41 -8.19 8.26
C PHE A 297 5.24 -8.52 7.32
N ASN A 298 4.46 -7.51 6.92
CA ASN A 298 3.38 -7.63 5.95
C ASN A 298 3.83 -8.02 4.53
N GLN A 299 5.12 -7.97 4.23
CA GLN A 299 5.71 -8.44 2.97
C GLN A 299 6.19 -9.90 3.05
N ASN A 300 6.16 -10.52 4.24
CA ASN A 300 6.53 -11.92 4.43
C ASN A 300 5.48 -12.85 3.82
N ASN A 301 5.91 -13.93 3.17
CA ASN A 301 5.03 -14.90 2.53
C ASN A 301 3.97 -15.49 3.48
N PHE A 302 4.35 -15.74 4.72
CA PHE A 302 3.43 -16.24 5.73
C PHE A 302 2.31 -15.22 6.01
N TYR A 303 2.66 -13.94 6.21
CA TYR A 303 1.67 -12.89 6.43
C TYR A 303 0.71 -12.75 5.24
N ILE A 304 1.24 -12.75 4.02
CA ILE A 304 0.44 -12.66 2.79
C ILE A 304 -0.54 -13.84 2.68
N LYS A 305 -0.08 -15.07 3.03
CA LYS A 305 -0.91 -16.28 3.04
C LYS A 305 -2.01 -16.21 4.09
N LEU A 306 -1.70 -15.81 5.30
CA LEU A 306 -2.68 -15.68 6.38
C LEU A 306 -3.69 -14.57 6.08
N GLN A 307 -3.26 -13.41 5.59
CA GLN A 307 -4.14 -12.32 5.18
C GLN A 307 -5.07 -12.74 4.04
N ALA A 308 -4.56 -13.40 3.00
CA ALA A 308 -5.39 -13.89 1.91
C ALA A 308 -6.45 -14.92 2.40
N THR A 309 -6.09 -15.73 3.39
CA THR A 309 -7.02 -16.69 4.01
C THR A 309 -8.12 -15.97 4.77
N ILE A 310 -7.77 -14.97 5.57
CA ILE A 310 -8.71 -14.12 6.32
C ILE A 310 -9.68 -13.42 5.35
N ASP A 311 -9.14 -12.77 4.32
CA ASP A 311 -9.93 -12.03 3.32
C ASP A 311 -10.92 -12.96 2.59
N TYR A 312 -10.50 -14.19 2.27
CA TYR A 312 -11.37 -15.15 1.62
C TYR A 312 -12.47 -15.70 2.52
N ILE A 313 -12.16 -15.94 3.79
CA ILE A 313 -13.19 -16.38 4.77
C ILE A 313 -14.20 -15.27 5.02
N ASP A 314 -13.74 -14.03 5.13
CA ASP A 314 -14.58 -12.86 5.41
C ASP A 314 -15.42 -12.42 4.21
N GLN A 315 -14.82 -12.45 3.04
CA GLN A 315 -15.41 -11.99 1.77
C GLN A 315 -15.13 -13.04 0.70
N GLY A 316 -16.00 -14.02 0.55
CA GLY A 316 -15.83 -15.14 -0.40
C GLY A 316 -15.87 -14.75 -1.87
N SER A 317 -15.20 -13.65 -2.26
CA SER A 317 -15.16 -13.15 -3.64
C SER A 317 -14.30 -14.05 -4.54
N LYS A 318 -14.49 -13.95 -5.86
CA LYS A 318 -13.69 -14.69 -6.85
C LYS A 318 -12.22 -14.28 -6.80
N GLU A 319 -11.96 -13.00 -6.57
CA GLU A 319 -10.62 -12.43 -6.45
C GLU A 319 -9.89 -13.03 -5.25
N ASN A 320 -10.54 -13.07 -4.09
CA ASN A 320 -10.00 -13.66 -2.88
C ASN A 320 -9.80 -15.18 -3.04
N TYR A 321 -10.70 -15.88 -3.74
CA TYR A 321 -10.51 -17.27 -4.10
C TYR A 321 -9.27 -17.49 -4.98
N ALA A 322 -9.11 -16.70 -6.03
CA ALA A 322 -7.92 -16.79 -6.90
C ALA A 322 -6.63 -16.45 -6.14
N ARG A 323 -6.69 -15.51 -5.21
CA ARG A 323 -5.57 -15.11 -4.36
C ARG A 323 -5.14 -16.24 -3.41
N ILE A 324 -6.08 -16.87 -2.70
CA ILE A 324 -5.77 -17.99 -1.79
C ILE A 324 -5.25 -19.21 -2.57
N LYS A 325 -5.80 -19.50 -3.75
CA LYS A 325 -5.29 -20.57 -4.63
C LYS A 325 -3.83 -20.36 -5.03
N ARG A 326 -3.42 -19.12 -5.25
CA ARG A 326 -2.03 -18.79 -5.62
C ARG A 326 -1.07 -18.89 -4.45
N VAL A 327 -1.47 -18.47 -3.25
CA VAL A 327 -0.57 -18.43 -2.08
C VAL A 327 -0.62 -19.69 -1.21
N GLY A 328 -1.63 -20.55 -1.39
CA GLY A 328 -1.84 -21.82 -0.67
C GLY A 328 -3.07 -21.80 0.23
N GLU A 329 -3.76 -22.92 0.30
CA GLU A 329 -5.06 -23.09 1.00
C GLU A 329 -4.93 -23.76 2.37
N GLU A 330 -3.73 -24.08 2.81
CA GLU A 330 -3.48 -24.92 4.00
C GLU A 330 -4.08 -24.34 5.29
N LEU A 331 -4.13 -23.02 5.38
CA LEU A 331 -4.64 -22.29 6.54
C LEU A 331 -6.16 -22.15 6.55
N TYR A 332 -6.84 -22.39 5.40
CA TYR A 332 -8.27 -22.13 5.27
C TYR A 332 -9.14 -22.97 6.18
N ALA A 333 -9.02 -24.30 6.10
CA ALA A 333 -9.93 -25.20 6.82
C ALA A 333 -9.82 -25.10 8.35
N PRO A 334 -8.62 -24.98 8.94
CA PRO A 334 -8.49 -24.76 10.39
C PRO A 334 -9.09 -23.41 10.83
N LEU A 335 -8.80 -22.33 10.09
CA LEU A 335 -9.25 -20.99 10.45
C LEU A 335 -10.76 -20.83 10.26
N PHE A 336 -11.33 -21.34 9.17
CA PHE A 336 -12.76 -21.26 8.88
C PHE A 336 -13.63 -21.80 10.01
N LYS A 337 -13.18 -22.86 10.68
CA LYS A 337 -13.92 -23.50 11.78
C LYS A 337 -14.11 -22.60 13.00
N ILE A 338 -13.18 -21.70 13.25
CA ILE A 338 -13.14 -20.88 14.47
C ILE A 338 -13.38 -19.40 14.21
N PHE A 339 -13.36 -18.95 12.96
CA PHE A 339 -13.27 -17.54 12.56
C PHE A 339 -14.36 -16.63 13.14
N TYR A 340 -15.58 -17.12 13.19
CA TYR A 340 -16.73 -16.36 13.71
C TYR A 340 -17.10 -16.73 15.15
N GLU A 341 -16.43 -17.73 15.76
CA GLU A 341 -16.65 -18.12 17.14
C GLU A 341 -16.11 -17.08 18.11
N LYS A 342 -16.63 -17.05 19.34
CA LYS A 342 -16.05 -16.22 20.39
C LYS A 342 -14.70 -16.79 20.83
N THR A 343 -13.78 -15.91 21.16
CA THR A 343 -12.43 -16.29 21.57
C THR A 343 -12.43 -17.13 22.86
N VAL A 344 -13.39 -16.92 23.76
CA VAL A 344 -13.56 -17.73 24.98
C VAL A 344 -13.96 -19.17 24.68
N ASP A 345 -14.66 -19.43 23.57
CA ASP A 345 -15.20 -20.75 23.21
C ASP A 345 -14.18 -21.60 22.43
N VAL A 346 -13.06 -21.02 22.01
CA VAL A 346 -12.01 -21.67 21.21
C VAL A 346 -10.63 -21.44 21.79
N ASN A 347 -9.69 -22.35 21.55
CA ASN A 347 -8.30 -22.14 21.93
C ASN A 347 -7.53 -21.38 20.83
N LEU A 348 -7.79 -20.06 20.72
CA LEU A 348 -7.14 -19.22 19.71
C LEU A 348 -5.60 -19.22 19.87
N LEU A 349 -5.10 -19.25 21.10
CA LEU A 349 -3.67 -19.25 21.35
C LEU A 349 -2.98 -20.51 20.79
N GLU A 350 -3.61 -21.68 20.95
CA GLU A 350 -3.09 -22.93 20.37
C GLU A 350 -3.09 -22.89 18.84
N TYR A 351 -4.14 -22.34 18.24
CA TYR A 351 -4.19 -22.11 16.79
C TYR A 351 -3.03 -21.22 16.35
N LEU A 352 -2.84 -20.06 16.99
CA LEU A 352 -1.73 -19.15 16.66
C LEU A 352 -0.35 -19.84 16.87
N HIS A 353 -0.20 -20.67 17.88
CA HIS A 353 1.02 -21.47 18.06
C HIS A 353 1.26 -22.45 16.90
N SER A 354 0.21 -23.06 16.36
CA SER A 354 0.33 -23.99 15.21
C SER A 354 0.75 -23.32 13.92
N LEU A 355 0.55 -22.00 13.79
CA LEU A 355 0.95 -21.24 12.62
C LEU A 355 2.48 -21.08 12.45
N LYS A 356 3.25 -21.32 13.50
CA LYS A 356 4.73 -21.23 13.46
C LYS A 356 5.35 -22.16 12.40
N ASP A 357 4.75 -23.32 12.19
CA ASP A 357 5.24 -24.32 11.24
C ASP A 357 5.15 -23.85 9.76
N TYR A 358 4.43 -22.75 9.51
CA TYR A 358 4.30 -22.14 8.19
C TYR A 358 5.22 -20.95 7.95
N ILE A 359 6.13 -20.65 8.90
CA ILE A 359 7.08 -19.53 8.82
C ILE A 359 8.47 -20.08 8.52
N ASP A 360 8.92 -19.95 7.28
CA ASP A 360 10.23 -20.46 6.84
C ASP A 360 11.40 -19.56 7.23
N ASP A 361 11.15 -18.26 7.46
CA ASP A 361 12.16 -17.26 7.79
C ASP A 361 12.41 -17.23 9.31
N THR A 362 13.67 -17.49 9.72
CA THR A 362 14.06 -17.57 11.14
C THR A 362 13.90 -16.26 11.91
N GLU A 363 14.17 -15.11 11.27
CA GLU A 363 13.98 -13.79 11.89
C GLU A 363 12.48 -13.45 11.98
N ALA A 364 11.72 -13.76 10.94
CA ALA A 364 10.26 -13.61 10.98
C ALA A 364 9.64 -14.51 12.07
N LEU A 365 10.09 -15.75 12.21
CA LEU A 365 9.64 -16.66 13.26
C LEU A 365 9.91 -16.10 14.67
N LYS A 366 11.09 -15.55 14.90
CA LYS A 366 11.44 -14.93 16.17
C LYS A 366 10.53 -13.75 16.50
N ILE A 367 10.30 -12.85 15.54
CA ILE A 367 9.39 -11.70 15.69
C ILE A 367 7.96 -12.17 15.96
N TYR A 368 7.52 -13.22 15.25
CA TYR A 368 6.21 -13.82 15.46
C TYR A 368 6.05 -14.38 16.87
N GLU A 369 7.05 -15.09 17.38
CA GLU A 369 7.06 -15.66 18.73
C GLU A 369 7.05 -14.59 19.82
N GLU A 370 7.86 -13.54 19.65
CA GLU A 370 7.88 -12.41 20.57
C GLU A 370 6.52 -11.70 20.60
N GLU A 371 5.93 -11.48 19.43
CA GLU A 371 4.62 -10.83 19.31
C GLU A 371 3.51 -11.71 19.89
N LEU A 372 3.51 -13.01 19.62
CA LEU A 372 2.54 -13.96 20.17
C LEU A 372 2.59 -14.03 21.69
N TYR A 373 3.80 -14.00 22.26
CA TYR A 373 3.99 -13.98 23.71
C TYR A 373 3.35 -12.72 24.34
N GLN A 374 3.55 -11.55 23.73
CA GLN A 374 2.96 -10.31 24.18
C GLN A 374 1.44 -10.31 23.99
N PHE A 375 0.98 -10.80 22.84
CA PHE A 375 -0.42 -10.81 22.47
C PHE A 375 -1.31 -11.70 23.34
N ASN A 376 -0.74 -12.67 24.04
CA ASN A 376 -1.49 -13.54 24.97
C ASN A 376 -2.27 -12.75 26.03
N LYS A 377 -1.74 -11.62 26.51
CA LYS A 377 -2.45 -10.73 27.45
C LYS A 377 -3.68 -10.09 26.80
N VAL A 378 -3.55 -9.71 25.54
CA VAL A 378 -4.63 -9.08 24.76
C VAL A 378 -5.74 -10.08 24.49
N ILE A 379 -5.43 -11.32 24.13
CA ILE A 379 -6.42 -12.39 23.94
C ILE A 379 -7.32 -12.55 25.18
N THR A 380 -6.71 -12.52 26.38
CA THR A 380 -7.47 -12.67 27.63
C THR A 380 -8.49 -11.53 27.84
N VAL A 381 -8.07 -10.30 27.51
CA VAL A 381 -8.97 -9.12 27.64
C VAL A 381 -10.07 -9.12 26.58
N MET A 382 -9.79 -9.67 25.39
CA MET A 382 -10.70 -9.73 24.26
C MET A 382 -11.47 -11.06 24.18
N SER A 383 -11.57 -11.80 25.25
CA SER A 383 -12.17 -13.15 25.31
C SER A 383 -13.62 -13.23 24.81
N GLU A 384 -14.41 -12.18 25.03
CA GLU A 384 -15.80 -12.08 24.57
C GLU A 384 -15.97 -11.70 23.08
N MET A 385 -14.88 -11.31 22.42
CA MET A 385 -14.90 -10.96 21.00
C MET A 385 -14.76 -12.19 20.12
N ASN A 386 -15.21 -12.10 18.87
CA ASN A 386 -14.99 -13.17 17.91
C ASN A 386 -13.53 -13.24 17.44
N VAL A 387 -13.11 -14.42 17.01
CA VAL A 387 -11.74 -14.67 16.52
C VAL A 387 -11.36 -13.72 15.39
N LYS A 388 -12.29 -13.39 14.45
CA LYS A 388 -12.05 -12.43 13.37
C LYS A 388 -11.49 -11.11 13.90
N SER A 389 -12.15 -10.54 14.91
CA SER A 389 -11.77 -9.25 15.48
C SER A 389 -10.41 -9.32 16.18
N VAL A 390 -10.19 -10.36 16.99
CA VAL A 390 -8.91 -10.55 17.70
C VAL A 390 -7.76 -10.81 16.72
N LEU A 391 -7.99 -11.61 15.69
CA LEU A 391 -7.01 -11.90 14.66
C LEU A 391 -6.68 -10.64 13.83
N SER A 392 -7.65 -9.77 13.57
CA SER A 392 -7.39 -8.48 12.89
C SER A 392 -6.40 -7.60 13.67
N VAL A 393 -6.52 -7.53 15.01
CA VAL A 393 -5.54 -6.82 15.86
C VAL A 393 -4.17 -7.48 15.78
N PHE A 394 -4.11 -8.79 15.86
CA PHE A 394 -2.86 -9.53 15.76
C PHE A 394 -2.14 -9.27 14.42
N MET A 395 -2.89 -9.32 13.32
CA MET A 395 -2.37 -9.02 11.98
C MET A 395 -1.87 -7.58 11.86
N GLN A 396 -2.61 -6.61 12.41
CA GLN A 396 -2.18 -5.21 12.42
C GLN A 396 -0.87 -5.03 13.20
N ARG A 397 -0.72 -5.71 14.32
CA ARG A 397 0.50 -5.67 15.14
C ARG A 397 1.68 -6.29 14.41
N LEU A 398 1.50 -7.47 13.81
CA LEU A 398 2.51 -8.08 12.96
C LEU A 398 2.91 -7.17 11.78
N ALA A 399 1.93 -6.52 11.13
CA ALA A 399 2.20 -5.60 10.03
C ALA A 399 3.08 -4.40 10.43
N SER A 400 3.02 -4.00 11.70
CA SER A 400 3.86 -2.90 12.24
C SER A 400 5.30 -3.30 12.53
N LYS A 401 5.62 -4.61 12.54
CA LYS A 401 6.97 -5.12 12.79
C LYS A 401 7.82 -5.09 11.54
N SER A 402 9.11 -4.94 11.73
CA SER A 402 10.10 -4.96 10.65
C SER A 402 11.04 -6.15 10.84
N ILE A 403 11.31 -6.86 9.74
CA ILE A 403 12.28 -7.96 9.68
C ILE A 403 13.60 -7.38 9.20
N ASP A 404 14.68 -7.56 9.96
CA ASP A 404 16.01 -7.04 9.62
C ASP A 404 16.58 -7.69 8.35
N ASP A 405 17.24 -6.90 7.52
CA ASP A 405 17.92 -7.38 6.31
C ASP A 405 19.34 -7.89 6.66
N VAL A 406 19.42 -9.09 7.25
CA VAL A 406 20.68 -9.67 7.74
C VAL A 406 21.65 -10.06 6.61
N TYR A 407 21.15 -10.27 5.40
CA TYR A 407 21.92 -10.70 4.23
C TYR A 407 22.06 -9.59 3.17
N GLY A 408 21.85 -8.35 3.56
CA GLY A 408 21.96 -7.20 2.66
C GLY A 408 23.37 -6.96 2.15
N GLY A 409 23.48 -6.21 1.05
CA GLY A 409 24.74 -5.80 0.43
C GLY A 409 25.51 -4.74 1.22
N LYS A 410 26.47 -4.10 0.56
CA LYS A 410 27.33 -3.09 1.20
C LYS A 410 26.75 -1.67 1.16
N ILE A 411 25.90 -1.38 0.19
CA ILE A 411 25.31 -0.04 -0.02
C ILE A 411 24.09 0.09 0.87
N THR A 412 24.12 1.03 1.80
CA THR A 412 22.99 1.19 2.73
C THR A 412 21.88 2.05 2.16
N VAL A 413 20.64 1.54 2.19
CA VAL A 413 19.39 2.30 1.96
C VAL A 413 18.80 2.65 3.32
N MET A 414 18.59 3.94 3.61
CA MET A 414 18.17 4.40 4.91
C MET A 414 17.32 5.67 4.83
N GLY A 415 16.57 5.98 5.89
CA GLY A 415 15.97 7.29 6.07
C GLY A 415 17.01 8.33 6.54
N VAL A 416 16.62 9.60 6.51
CA VAL A 416 17.53 10.70 6.95
C VAL A 416 17.86 10.61 8.45
N LEU A 417 16.97 10.07 9.27
CA LEU A 417 17.21 9.93 10.71
C LEU A 417 18.29 8.87 11.04
N GLU A 418 18.39 7.82 10.24
CA GLU A 418 19.39 6.78 10.39
C GLU A 418 20.77 7.22 9.89
N SER A 419 20.83 8.27 9.03
CA SER A 419 22.10 8.81 8.53
C SER A 419 22.83 9.71 9.54
N ARG A 420 22.20 10.01 10.67
CA ARG A 420 22.79 10.91 11.68
C ARG A 420 24.08 10.33 12.27
N SER A 421 25.08 11.17 12.31
CA SER A 421 26.40 10.85 12.87
C SER A 421 27.12 9.67 12.22
N ILE A 422 26.78 9.34 10.97
CA ILE A 422 27.49 8.37 10.13
C ILE A 422 28.43 9.12 9.19
N ASP A 423 29.61 8.56 8.97
CA ASP A 423 30.61 9.09 8.04
C ASP A 423 30.39 8.48 6.65
N LEU A 424 29.87 9.27 5.72
CA LEU A 424 29.56 8.90 4.35
C LEU A 424 30.42 9.68 3.36
N ASP A 425 30.97 8.98 2.38
CA ASP A 425 31.67 9.62 1.28
C ASP A 425 30.68 10.15 0.22
N ALA A 426 29.60 9.41 -0.04
CA ALA A 426 28.59 9.81 -1.00
C ALA A 426 27.16 9.50 -0.53
N ALA A 427 26.24 10.43 -0.81
CA ALA A 427 24.81 10.28 -0.55
C ALA A 427 23.99 10.47 -1.83
N ILE A 428 23.05 9.55 -2.07
CA ILE A 428 22.08 9.63 -3.15
C ILE A 428 20.72 9.80 -2.49
N ILE A 429 20.07 10.95 -2.69
CA ILE A 429 18.79 11.27 -2.06
C ILE A 429 17.71 11.27 -3.15
N VAL A 430 16.68 10.44 -2.97
CA VAL A 430 15.55 10.32 -3.91
C VAL A 430 14.29 10.99 -3.34
N ASP A 431 13.24 11.14 -4.14
CA ASP A 431 11.94 11.69 -3.73
C ASP A 431 12.06 13.04 -2.96
N PHE A 432 12.97 13.92 -3.41
CA PHE A 432 13.21 15.20 -2.76
C PHE A 432 12.19 16.26 -3.20
N ASP A 433 10.92 15.94 -3.05
CA ASP A 433 9.79 16.79 -3.39
C ASP A 433 9.16 17.48 -2.16
N ASP A 434 8.21 18.41 -2.40
CA ASP A 434 7.59 19.24 -1.35
C ASP A 434 6.59 18.45 -0.46
N SER A 435 6.24 17.22 -0.83
CA SER A 435 5.42 16.33 0.00
C SER A 435 6.25 15.55 1.01
N ASN A 436 7.49 15.22 0.67
CA ASN A 436 8.37 14.36 1.43
C ASN A 436 9.43 15.13 2.22
N VAL A 437 9.92 16.28 1.69
CA VAL A 437 11.04 17.01 2.32
C VAL A 437 10.76 18.51 2.42
N PRO A 438 10.55 19.04 3.61
CA PRO A 438 10.36 18.34 4.88
C PRO A 438 8.99 17.65 4.93
N LYS A 439 8.94 16.46 5.51
CA LYS A 439 7.71 15.70 5.68
C LYS A 439 6.72 16.53 6.52
N LYS A 440 5.50 16.64 6.03
CA LYS A 440 4.45 17.34 6.78
C LYS A 440 4.16 16.55 8.04
N SER A 441 4.24 17.20 9.20
CA SER A 441 3.80 16.59 10.45
C SER A 441 2.26 16.45 10.44
N GLU A 442 1.75 15.39 11.05
CA GLU A 442 0.33 15.26 11.32
C GLU A 442 -0.18 16.46 12.09
N LYS A 443 -1.44 16.84 11.83
CA LYS A 443 -2.08 17.91 12.62
C LYS A 443 -2.13 17.50 14.09
N ASP A 444 -1.78 18.42 14.97
CA ASP A 444 -1.98 18.23 16.40
C ASP A 444 -3.49 18.17 16.69
N MET A 445 -3.91 17.16 17.44
CA MET A 445 -5.32 16.99 17.79
C MET A 445 -5.74 17.87 18.97
N PHE A 446 -4.79 18.29 19.83
CA PHE A 446 -5.10 18.88 21.14
C PHE A 446 -4.63 20.32 21.30
N LEU A 447 -3.60 20.74 20.57
CA LEU A 447 -3.02 22.08 20.74
C LEU A 447 -2.87 22.80 19.39
N ASN A 448 -3.21 24.08 19.37
CA ASN A 448 -2.86 24.95 18.26
C ASN A 448 -1.40 25.42 18.34
N THR A 449 -0.90 26.03 17.25
CA THR A 449 0.50 26.50 17.18
C THR A 449 0.82 27.55 18.23
N GLN A 450 -0.13 28.44 18.54
CA GLN A 450 0.07 29.53 19.50
C GLN A 450 0.27 29.03 20.92
N ILE A 451 -0.57 28.07 21.38
CA ILE A 451 -0.42 27.44 22.70
C ILE A 451 0.93 26.73 22.80
N ARG A 452 1.36 26.03 21.71
CA ARG A 452 2.66 25.37 21.66
C ARG A 452 3.83 26.36 21.78
N GLU A 453 3.76 27.48 21.10
CA GLU A 453 4.79 28.53 21.19
C GLU A 453 4.88 29.11 22.61
N MET A 454 3.74 29.44 23.24
CA MET A 454 3.69 29.95 24.59
C MET A 454 4.20 28.94 25.62
N ALA A 455 3.93 27.66 25.44
CA ALA A 455 4.41 26.57 26.28
C ALA A 455 5.85 26.13 25.94
N ASN A 456 6.51 26.77 24.97
CA ASN A 456 7.82 26.41 24.45
C ASN A 456 7.91 24.96 23.91
N LEU A 457 6.77 24.35 23.55
CA LEU A 457 6.70 23.03 22.94
C LEU A 457 7.13 23.08 21.48
N PRO A 458 7.62 21.97 20.91
CA PRO A 458 7.99 21.92 19.50
C PRO A 458 6.79 22.18 18.58
N THR A 459 6.87 23.20 17.74
CA THR A 459 5.88 23.51 16.71
C THR A 459 6.10 22.68 15.45
N THR A 460 5.13 22.73 14.52
CA THR A 460 5.29 22.12 13.17
C THR A 460 6.51 22.70 12.44
N ILE A 461 6.76 24.02 12.60
CA ILE A 461 7.92 24.68 11.99
C ILE A 461 9.22 24.18 12.62
N ASP A 462 9.26 23.99 13.93
CA ASP A 462 10.45 23.44 14.61
C ASP A 462 10.77 22.02 14.13
N ARG A 463 9.74 21.17 13.98
CA ARG A 463 9.89 19.81 13.47
C ARG A 463 10.37 19.80 12.02
N GLN A 464 9.84 20.68 11.16
CA GLN A 464 10.31 20.83 9.79
C GLN A 464 11.74 21.35 9.71
N ASN A 465 12.08 22.33 10.55
CA ASN A 465 13.43 22.86 10.62
C ASN A 465 14.43 21.81 11.11
N LEU A 466 14.05 20.96 12.06
CA LEU A 466 14.89 19.86 12.49
C LEU A 466 15.17 18.85 11.35
N GLN A 467 14.16 18.53 10.53
CA GLN A 467 14.38 17.70 9.35
C GLN A 467 15.34 18.39 8.35
N LYS A 468 15.15 19.69 8.09
CA LYS A 468 16.06 20.46 7.21
C LYS A 468 17.47 20.47 7.74
N HIS A 469 17.64 20.56 9.05
CA HIS A 469 18.96 20.44 9.70
C HIS A 469 19.61 19.09 9.37
N TYR A 470 18.88 17.98 9.48
CA TYR A 470 19.42 16.65 9.17
C TYR A 470 19.86 16.51 7.70
N TYR A 471 19.06 17.02 6.77
CA TYR A 471 19.43 17.01 5.35
C TYR A 471 20.63 17.93 5.08
N GLU A 472 20.69 19.11 5.66
CA GLU A 472 21.83 20.02 5.52
C GLU A 472 23.12 19.39 6.05
N MET A 473 23.04 18.71 7.20
CA MET A 473 24.15 17.96 7.77
C MET A 473 24.62 16.81 6.87
N LEU A 474 23.68 16.01 6.34
CA LEU A 474 23.98 14.92 5.41
C LEU A 474 24.68 15.46 4.15
N ILE A 475 24.17 16.54 3.57
CA ILE A 475 24.70 17.15 2.36
C ILE A 475 26.11 17.71 2.61
N ASN A 476 26.34 18.41 3.73
CA ASN A 476 27.60 19.04 4.01
C ASN A 476 28.70 18.04 4.42
N ASN A 477 28.33 16.94 5.09
CA ASN A 477 29.29 15.94 5.54
C ASN A 477 29.68 14.95 4.43
N SER A 478 28.91 14.83 3.34
CA SER A 478 29.21 13.94 2.22
C SER A 478 30.10 14.63 1.18
N LYS A 479 31.08 13.92 0.61
CA LYS A 479 31.98 14.47 -0.45
C LYS A 479 31.27 14.69 -1.78
N GLU A 480 30.31 13.81 -2.12
CA GLU A 480 29.50 13.90 -3.34
C GLU A 480 28.02 13.60 -3.00
N VAL A 481 27.11 14.45 -3.47
CA VAL A 481 25.67 14.30 -3.24
C VAL A 481 24.92 14.35 -4.57
N SER A 482 24.04 13.36 -4.77
CA SER A 482 23.15 13.29 -5.92
C SER A 482 21.71 13.30 -5.42
N ILE A 483 20.91 14.25 -5.91
CA ILE A 483 19.52 14.44 -5.49
C ILE A 483 18.61 14.21 -6.69
N SER A 484 17.51 13.48 -6.48
CA SER A 484 16.46 13.32 -7.48
C SER A 484 15.07 13.55 -6.89
N TYR A 485 14.14 13.96 -7.74
CA TYR A 485 12.74 14.14 -7.40
C TYR A 485 11.86 13.95 -8.63
N ILE A 486 10.56 13.73 -8.40
CA ILE A 486 9.56 13.64 -9.47
C ILE A 486 9.02 15.03 -9.81
N LYS A 487 8.93 15.33 -11.10
CA LYS A 487 8.30 16.55 -11.62
C LYS A 487 7.09 16.18 -12.47
N SER A 488 5.91 16.40 -11.92
CA SER A 488 4.63 16.12 -12.57
C SER A 488 3.62 17.22 -12.29
N SER A 489 2.39 17.07 -12.76
CA SER A 489 1.29 17.98 -12.39
C SER A 489 0.95 17.94 -10.89
N GLU A 490 1.27 16.83 -10.20
CA GLU A 490 0.93 16.59 -8.80
C GLU A 490 2.14 16.70 -7.86
N SER A 491 3.37 16.67 -8.39
CA SER A 491 4.60 16.71 -7.61
C SER A 491 5.50 17.87 -8.02
N SER A 492 5.99 18.60 -7.06
CA SER A 492 6.90 19.73 -7.25
C SER A 492 8.18 19.55 -6.41
N PRO A 493 9.32 20.15 -6.86
CA PRO A 493 10.55 20.06 -6.09
C PRO A 493 10.39 20.65 -4.71
N SER A 494 11.06 20.08 -3.74
CA SER A 494 11.08 20.63 -2.38
C SER A 494 11.57 22.08 -2.38
N ARG A 495 10.82 22.95 -1.73
CA ARG A 495 11.22 24.35 -1.47
C ARG A 495 12.56 24.45 -0.73
N PHE A 496 12.96 23.38 -0.04
CA PHE A 496 14.24 23.29 0.63
C PHE A 496 15.45 23.32 -0.32
N LEU A 497 15.32 22.80 -1.55
CA LEU A 497 16.38 22.95 -2.59
C LEU A 497 16.73 24.41 -2.83
N LYS A 498 15.73 25.27 -2.94
CA LYS A 498 15.92 26.72 -3.06
C LYS A 498 16.66 27.32 -1.86
N GLN A 499 16.29 26.88 -0.63
CA GLN A 499 16.91 27.37 0.61
C GLN A 499 18.39 26.96 0.70
N LEU A 500 18.76 25.79 0.13
CA LEU A 500 20.13 25.33 0.06
C LEU A 500 20.91 25.91 -1.15
N GLY A 501 20.24 26.63 -2.05
CA GLY A 501 20.86 27.17 -3.27
C GLY A 501 21.19 26.11 -4.32
N ILE A 502 20.57 24.93 -4.24
CA ILE A 502 20.78 23.82 -5.16
C ILE A 502 19.97 24.05 -6.43
N LYS A 503 20.65 23.97 -7.59
CA LYS A 503 20.03 24.13 -8.92
C LYS A 503 19.89 22.79 -9.60
N GLU A 504 18.77 22.60 -10.29
CA GLU A 504 18.54 21.46 -11.18
C GLU A 504 19.49 21.49 -12.37
N LYS A 505 20.00 20.32 -12.76
CA LYS A 505 20.81 20.10 -13.94
C LYS A 505 20.37 18.79 -14.60
N ASN A 506 20.07 18.82 -15.89
CA ASN A 506 19.80 17.61 -16.66
C ASN A 506 21.13 16.88 -16.95
N LEU A 507 21.41 15.86 -16.16
CA LEU A 507 22.65 15.05 -16.27
C LEU A 507 22.44 13.82 -17.15
N TYR A 508 21.21 13.28 -17.17
CA TYR A 508 20.84 12.08 -17.89
C TYR A 508 19.62 12.33 -18.75
N ASP A 509 19.63 11.77 -19.95
CA ASP A 509 18.44 11.67 -20.79
C ASP A 509 17.53 10.54 -20.27
N GLU A 510 16.26 10.86 -20.03
CA GLU A 510 15.29 9.88 -19.54
C GLU A 510 15.12 8.69 -20.49
N LYS A 511 15.14 8.92 -21.81
CA LYS A 511 15.04 7.84 -22.81
C LYS A 511 16.20 6.87 -22.70
N ALA A 512 17.41 7.37 -22.43
CA ALA A 512 18.58 6.52 -22.22
C ALA A 512 18.45 5.70 -20.93
N LEU A 513 17.91 6.29 -19.85
CA LEU A 513 17.66 5.57 -18.60
C LEU A 513 16.56 4.49 -18.77
N TYR A 514 15.51 4.78 -19.52
CA TYR A 514 14.50 3.76 -19.89
C TYR A 514 15.15 2.61 -20.67
N GLY A 515 16.02 2.91 -21.63
CA GLY A 515 16.78 1.90 -22.35
C GLY A 515 17.56 0.98 -21.39
N ILE A 516 18.27 1.54 -20.43
CA ILE A 516 19.02 0.78 -19.42
C ILE A 516 18.08 -0.07 -18.54
N ALA A 517 16.92 0.45 -18.13
CA ALA A 517 15.97 -0.26 -17.30
C ALA A 517 15.37 -1.50 -17.99
N PHE A 518 15.07 -1.37 -19.27
CA PHE A 518 14.28 -2.35 -20.03
C PHE A 518 15.07 -3.12 -21.10
N GLU A 519 16.26 -2.66 -21.52
CA GLU A 519 17.11 -3.38 -22.49
C GLU A 519 17.60 -4.74 -21.99
N GLN A 520 17.72 -4.94 -20.68
CA GLN A 520 18.02 -6.26 -20.12
C GLN A 520 16.84 -7.25 -20.25
N THR A 521 15.63 -6.74 -20.49
CA THR A 521 14.45 -7.57 -20.78
C THR A 521 14.24 -7.80 -22.28
N LYS A 522 14.92 -7.06 -23.13
CA LYS A 522 15.11 -7.45 -24.53
C LYS A 522 16.24 -8.51 -24.62
N ALA A 523 16.03 -9.67 -24.01
CA ALA A 523 16.56 -10.86 -24.66
C ALA A 523 16.17 -10.69 -26.13
N LYS A 524 17.16 -10.65 -27.04
CA LYS A 524 16.91 -10.66 -28.48
C LYS A 524 15.95 -11.82 -28.71
N ARG A 525 14.64 -11.54 -28.77
CA ARG A 525 13.68 -12.47 -29.31
C ARG A 525 14.16 -12.64 -30.73
N GLN A 526 14.79 -13.77 -31.01
CA GLN A 526 14.94 -14.21 -32.39
C GLN A 526 13.51 -14.26 -32.90
N GLU A 527 13.15 -13.29 -33.73
CA GLU A 527 11.94 -13.29 -34.53
C GLU A 527 12.05 -14.40 -35.59
N GLN A 528 12.15 -15.64 -35.15
CA GLN A 528 11.68 -16.74 -35.97
C GLN A 528 10.16 -16.78 -35.71
N GLU A 529 9.42 -16.14 -36.61
CA GLU A 529 7.99 -16.42 -36.74
C GLU A 529 7.85 -17.92 -37.00
N GLN A 530 7.58 -18.67 -35.95
CA GLN A 530 7.22 -20.08 -36.14
C GLN A 530 5.83 -20.09 -36.79
N GLU A 531 5.78 -20.43 -38.08
CA GLU A 531 4.53 -20.81 -38.70
C GLU A 531 4.01 -22.05 -37.98
N ILE A 532 2.74 -21.97 -37.54
CA ILE A 532 2.06 -23.12 -36.94
C ILE A 532 1.14 -23.69 -38.01
N ILE A 533 1.59 -24.72 -38.67
CA ILE A 533 0.83 -25.45 -39.68
C ILE A 533 0.57 -26.85 -39.14
N GLN A 534 -0.69 -27.23 -39.04
CA GLN A 534 -1.07 -28.59 -38.64
C GLN A 534 -2.40 -29.01 -39.23
N GLU A 535 -2.61 -30.32 -39.32
CA GLU A 535 -3.91 -30.91 -39.66
C GLU A 535 -4.89 -30.63 -38.51
N TYR A 536 -6.09 -30.15 -38.85
CA TYR A 536 -7.15 -29.89 -37.87
C TYR A 536 -8.52 -30.26 -38.45
N ASP A 537 -9.24 -31.10 -37.72
CA ASP A 537 -10.63 -31.45 -38.06
C ASP A 537 -11.61 -30.52 -37.35
N PHE A 538 -12.17 -29.58 -38.11
CA PHE A 538 -13.17 -28.63 -37.58
C PHE A 538 -14.46 -29.30 -37.12
N LYS A 539 -14.76 -30.53 -37.58
CA LYS A 539 -15.95 -31.28 -37.16
C LYS A 539 -15.80 -31.97 -35.81
N SER A 540 -14.59 -32.01 -35.27
CA SER A 540 -14.30 -32.64 -33.98
C SER A 540 -15.06 -31.99 -32.79
N MET A 541 -15.53 -30.76 -32.96
CA MET A 541 -16.29 -30.02 -31.91
C MET A 541 -17.37 -29.15 -32.57
N PRO A 542 -18.53 -28.97 -31.90
CA PRO A 542 -19.58 -28.06 -32.38
C PRO A 542 -19.05 -26.62 -32.56
N LEU A 543 -19.53 -25.91 -33.55
CA LEU A 543 -19.14 -24.55 -33.86
C LEU A 543 -20.12 -23.57 -33.22
N SER A 544 -19.62 -22.69 -32.38
CA SER A 544 -20.38 -21.51 -31.84
C SER A 544 -20.02 -20.25 -32.61
N ALA A 545 -20.88 -19.24 -32.55
CA ALA A 545 -20.63 -17.95 -33.17
C ALA A 545 -19.34 -17.31 -32.66
N SER A 546 -19.07 -17.38 -31.35
CA SER A 546 -17.83 -16.87 -30.74
C SER A 546 -16.57 -17.62 -31.19
N ARG A 547 -16.69 -18.93 -31.41
CA ARG A 547 -15.60 -19.77 -31.93
C ARG A 547 -15.27 -19.41 -33.38
N LEU A 548 -16.29 -19.27 -34.22
CA LEU A 548 -16.12 -18.82 -35.60
C LEU A 548 -15.52 -17.42 -35.67
N LYS A 549 -16.06 -16.49 -34.90
CA LYS A 549 -15.54 -15.11 -34.80
C LYS A 549 -14.05 -15.09 -34.44
N THR A 550 -13.64 -15.93 -33.49
CA THR A 550 -12.23 -16.01 -33.10
C THR A 550 -11.36 -16.52 -34.24
N TYR A 551 -11.81 -17.52 -34.98
CA TYR A 551 -11.09 -18.07 -36.14
C TYR A 551 -10.95 -17.03 -37.28
N LEU A 552 -12.04 -16.36 -37.61
CA LEU A 552 -12.06 -15.33 -38.67
C LEU A 552 -11.25 -14.08 -38.30
N THR A 553 -11.23 -13.71 -37.02
CA THR A 553 -10.49 -12.54 -36.57
C THR A 553 -8.99 -12.81 -36.44
N CYS A 554 -8.60 -13.95 -35.85
CA CYS A 554 -7.20 -14.35 -35.69
C CYS A 554 -7.07 -15.85 -35.51
N LYS A 555 -6.51 -16.52 -36.53
CA LYS A 555 -6.28 -17.99 -36.49
C LYS A 555 -5.32 -18.40 -35.40
N ARG A 556 -4.31 -17.56 -35.06
CA ARG A 556 -3.36 -17.79 -33.95
C ARG A 556 -4.05 -17.77 -32.59
N LYS A 557 -4.99 -16.81 -32.38
CA LYS A 557 -5.83 -16.77 -31.19
C LYS A 557 -6.71 -18.02 -31.06
N PHE A 558 -7.30 -18.47 -32.19
CA PHE A 558 -8.07 -19.69 -32.23
C PHE A 558 -7.23 -20.90 -31.82
N TYR A 559 -6.00 -21.03 -32.34
CA TYR A 559 -5.07 -22.10 -32.00
C TYR A 559 -4.78 -22.13 -30.49
N TYR A 560 -4.36 -21.01 -29.91
CA TYR A 560 -4.04 -20.97 -28.49
C TYR A 560 -5.25 -21.26 -27.60
N LYS A 561 -6.42 -20.70 -27.94
CA LYS A 561 -7.62 -20.81 -27.12
C LYS A 561 -8.30 -22.19 -27.23
N TYR A 562 -8.44 -22.72 -28.42
CA TYR A 562 -9.31 -23.87 -28.68
C TYR A 562 -8.58 -25.17 -29.04
N ILE A 563 -7.31 -25.10 -29.36
CA ILE A 563 -6.50 -26.30 -29.70
C ILE A 563 -5.50 -26.57 -28.59
N VAL A 564 -4.73 -25.57 -28.16
CA VAL A 564 -3.74 -25.70 -27.07
C VAL A 564 -4.38 -25.53 -25.71
N HIS A 565 -5.57 -24.92 -25.62
CA HIS A 565 -6.28 -24.61 -24.38
C HIS A 565 -5.46 -23.76 -23.42
N LEU A 566 -4.67 -22.81 -23.94
CA LEU A 566 -4.00 -21.83 -23.10
C LEU A 566 -5.01 -20.89 -22.47
N MET A 567 -5.03 -20.85 -21.16
CA MET A 567 -5.85 -19.91 -20.40
C MET A 567 -4.98 -18.72 -19.98
N SER A 568 -5.54 -17.51 -20.10
CA SER A 568 -4.92 -16.33 -19.48
C SER A 568 -5.00 -16.46 -17.96
N HIS A 569 -3.93 -16.10 -17.27
CA HIS A 569 -3.96 -15.99 -15.82
C HIS A 569 -4.49 -14.61 -15.49
N GLU A 570 -5.74 -14.53 -15.08
CA GLU A 570 -6.35 -13.27 -14.64
C GLU A 570 -5.70 -12.86 -13.32
N ILE A 571 -5.13 -11.64 -13.28
CA ILE A 571 -4.69 -11.03 -12.04
C ILE A 571 -5.95 -10.50 -11.37
N PRO A 572 -6.31 -10.98 -10.17
CA PRO A 572 -7.48 -10.47 -9.46
C PRO A 572 -7.36 -8.96 -9.24
N THR A 573 -8.36 -8.22 -9.68
CA THR A 573 -8.48 -6.79 -9.44
C THR A 573 -9.78 -6.52 -8.71
N ASP A 574 -9.81 -5.47 -7.88
CA ASP A 574 -11.05 -5.01 -7.24
C ASP A 574 -11.99 -4.28 -8.23
N MET A 575 -11.52 -4.07 -9.46
CA MET A 575 -12.29 -3.44 -10.53
C MET A 575 -13.15 -4.49 -11.23
N ILE A 576 -14.43 -4.18 -11.41
CA ILE A 576 -15.37 -5.03 -12.15
C ILE A 576 -15.13 -4.82 -13.64
N GLU A 577 -14.91 -5.91 -14.35
CA GLU A 577 -14.79 -5.90 -15.80
C GLU A 577 -16.15 -5.66 -16.48
N GLN A 578 -16.14 -5.00 -17.64
CA GLN A 578 -17.36 -4.67 -18.39
C GLN A 578 -18.21 -5.92 -18.72
N TYR A 579 -17.58 -7.05 -19.01
CA TYR A 579 -18.30 -8.30 -19.29
C TYR A 579 -19.00 -8.87 -18.06
N GLU A 580 -18.47 -8.65 -16.85
CA GLU A 580 -19.09 -9.11 -15.60
C GLU A 580 -20.37 -8.32 -15.32
N ILE A 581 -20.34 -7.00 -15.58
CA ILE A 581 -21.54 -6.16 -15.50
C ILE A 581 -22.59 -6.67 -16.50
N GLY A 582 -22.16 -6.98 -17.73
CA GLY A 582 -23.05 -7.58 -18.74
C GLY A 582 -23.69 -8.87 -18.22
N ASN A 583 -22.89 -9.81 -17.71
CA ASN A 583 -23.38 -11.08 -17.20
C ASN A 583 -24.34 -10.92 -16.03
N MET A 584 -24.11 -9.96 -15.12
CA MET A 584 -25.03 -9.67 -14.02
C MET A 584 -26.40 -9.21 -14.53
N VAL A 585 -26.42 -8.33 -15.55
CA VAL A 585 -27.67 -7.84 -16.14
C VAL A 585 -28.41 -8.97 -16.87
N HIS A 586 -27.72 -9.79 -17.69
CA HIS A 586 -28.31 -10.94 -18.39
C HIS A 586 -28.93 -11.92 -17.37
N THR A 587 -28.19 -12.28 -16.32
CA THR A 587 -28.69 -13.19 -15.29
C THR A 587 -29.88 -12.60 -14.52
N ALA A 588 -29.89 -11.29 -14.26
CA ALA A 588 -31.02 -10.64 -13.60
C ALA A 588 -32.28 -10.65 -14.48
N LEU A 589 -32.13 -10.36 -15.78
CA LEU A 589 -33.26 -10.41 -16.72
C LEU A 589 -33.75 -11.85 -16.92
N TYR A 590 -32.86 -12.84 -16.96
CA TYR A 590 -33.23 -14.26 -16.93
C TYR A 590 -34.10 -14.62 -15.72
N ASP A 591 -33.67 -14.23 -14.52
CA ASP A 591 -34.37 -14.49 -13.27
C ASP A 591 -35.80 -13.87 -13.24
N VAL A 592 -35.95 -12.70 -13.88
CA VAL A 592 -37.22 -11.98 -13.97
C VAL A 592 -38.16 -12.69 -14.95
N TYR A 593 -37.70 -12.90 -16.18
CA TYR A 593 -38.57 -13.41 -17.26
C TYR A 593 -38.87 -14.92 -17.15
N THR A 594 -38.02 -15.69 -16.46
CA THR A 594 -38.31 -17.08 -16.14
C THR A 594 -39.49 -17.21 -15.18
N LYS A 595 -39.68 -16.22 -14.26
CA LYS A 595 -40.79 -16.21 -13.32
C LYS A 595 -42.08 -15.67 -13.93
N LYS A 596 -41.98 -14.67 -14.79
CA LYS A 596 -43.14 -13.99 -15.36
C LYS A 596 -42.84 -13.50 -16.77
N GLN A 597 -43.56 -14.00 -17.77
CA GLN A 597 -43.28 -13.83 -19.17
C GLN A 597 -43.76 -12.50 -19.76
N THR A 598 -44.65 -11.78 -19.06
CA THR A 598 -45.22 -10.49 -19.52
C THR A 598 -45.52 -9.56 -18.34
N TYR A 599 -45.39 -8.28 -18.54
CA TYR A 599 -45.71 -7.24 -17.56
C TYR A 599 -46.59 -6.16 -18.19
N ASN A 600 -47.65 -5.74 -17.47
CA ASN A 600 -48.53 -4.64 -17.86
C ASN A 600 -48.24 -3.37 -17.06
N ASP A 601 -47.45 -3.44 -16.01
CA ASP A 601 -47.07 -2.32 -15.15
C ASP A 601 -45.54 -2.20 -15.12
N LYS A 602 -45.05 -1.07 -15.60
CA LYS A 602 -43.62 -0.77 -15.64
C LYS A 602 -42.98 -0.72 -14.27
N ASN A 603 -43.71 -0.25 -13.25
CA ASN A 603 -43.14 -0.17 -11.89
C ASN A 603 -42.96 -1.57 -11.28
N ALA A 604 -43.88 -2.49 -11.61
CA ALA A 604 -43.74 -3.88 -11.19
C ALA A 604 -42.56 -4.56 -11.88
N LEU A 605 -42.35 -4.36 -13.18
CA LEU A 605 -41.22 -4.88 -13.92
C LEU A 605 -39.90 -4.28 -13.39
N GLN A 606 -39.86 -2.97 -13.22
CA GLN A 606 -38.68 -2.28 -12.67
C GLN A 606 -38.32 -2.82 -11.29
N ALA A 607 -39.28 -2.97 -10.38
CA ALA A 607 -39.03 -3.47 -9.03
C ALA A 607 -38.50 -4.91 -9.03
N ASP A 608 -39.01 -5.78 -9.91
CA ASP A 608 -38.53 -7.16 -10.04
C ASP A 608 -37.11 -7.20 -10.62
N ILE A 609 -36.77 -6.35 -11.60
CA ILE A 609 -35.41 -6.23 -12.14
C ILE A 609 -34.44 -5.69 -11.08
N GLU A 610 -34.81 -4.64 -10.36
CA GLU A 610 -33.98 -4.06 -9.30
C GLU A 610 -33.68 -5.07 -8.21
N LYS A 611 -34.69 -5.84 -7.80
CA LYS A 611 -34.52 -6.92 -6.82
C LYS A 611 -33.60 -8.04 -7.33
N ALA A 612 -33.75 -8.41 -8.60
CA ALA A 612 -32.87 -9.41 -9.20
C ALA A 612 -31.42 -8.92 -9.29
N LEU A 613 -31.18 -7.67 -9.68
CA LEU A 613 -29.86 -7.06 -9.68
C LEU A 613 -29.24 -6.99 -8.28
N GLU A 614 -30.02 -6.61 -7.26
CA GLU A 614 -29.56 -6.60 -5.86
C GLU A 614 -29.14 -7.97 -5.35
N SER A 615 -29.75 -9.04 -5.83
CA SER A 615 -29.39 -10.41 -5.43
C SER A 615 -28.04 -10.87 -5.98
N LYS A 616 -27.47 -10.17 -6.95
CA LYS A 616 -26.18 -10.49 -7.58
C LYS A 616 -25.00 -9.73 -6.98
N ILE A 617 -25.26 -8.86 -5.99
CA ILE A 617 -24.24 -8.04 -5.35
C ILE A 617 -23.50 -8.83 -4.27
N ASP A 618 -22.18 -8.76 -4.28
CA ASP A 618 -21.44 -8.91 -3.04
C ASP A 618 -21.60 -7.63 -2.20
N ARG A 619 -22.35 -7.73 -1.12
CA ARG A 619 -22.71 -6.59 -0.25
C ARG A 619 -21.51 -5.88 0.38
N SER A 620 -20.33 -6.47 0.33
CA SER A 620 -19.08 -5.91 0.85
C SER A 620 -18.40 -4.96 -0.12
N SER A 621 -18.69 -5.03 -1.43
CA SER A 621 -18.03 -4.21 -2.45
C SER A 621 -18.79 -2.91 -2.75
N GLU A 622 -18.23 -1.77 -2.37
CA GLU A 622 -18.76 -0.44 -2.69
C GLU A 622 -18.80 -0.19 -4.22
N ILE A 623 -17.80 -0.71 -4.93
CA ILE A 623 -17.70 -0.58 -6.40
C ILE A 623 -18.85 -1.33 -7.07
N GLN A 624 -19.13 -2.56 -6.64
CA GLN A 624 -20.27 -3.32 -7.16
C GLN A 624 -21.58 -2.60 -6.89
N ARG A 625 -21.79 -2.07 -5.69
CA ARG A 625 -22.99 -1.29 -5.35
C ARG A 625 -23.18 -0.08 -6.26
N TYR A 626 -22.09 0.64 -6.57
CA TYR A 626 -22.13 1.76 -7.49
C TYR A 626 -22.57 1.35 -8.91
N TYR A 627 -21.94 0.30 -9.46
CA TYR A 627 -22.32 -0.17 -10.81
C TYR A 627 -23.74 -0.70 -10.89
N ILE A 628 -24.21 -1.41 -9.86
CA ILE A 628 -25.61 -1.86 -9.81
C ILE A 628 -26.58 -0.68 -9.70
N ALA A 629 -26.27 0.35 -8.91
CA ALA A 629 -27.10 1.55 -8.86
C ALA A 629 -27.21 2.24 -10.25
N LEU A 630 -26.10 2.25 -11.00
CA LEU A 630 -26.08 2.76 -12.37
C LEU A 630 -26.94 1.90 -13.31
N GLN A 631 -26.85 0.56 -13.21
CA GLN A 631 -27.70 -0.33 -14.02
C GLN A 631 -29.18 -0.19 -13.67
N LYS A 632 -29.55 -0.08 -12.40
CA LYS A 632 -30.93 0.17 -11.98
C LYS A 632 -31.50 1.45 -12.59
N ALA A 633 -30.71 2.54 -12.64
CA ALA A 633 -31.14 3.78 -13.26
C ALA A 633 -31.46 3.59 -14.77
N LYS A 634 -30.64 2.82 -15.49
CA LYS A 634 -30.86 2.46 -16.89
C LYS A 634 -32.08 1.58 -17.11
N MET A 635 -32.34 0.64 -16.19
CA MET A 635 -33.47 -0.29 -16.30
C MET A 635 -34.85 0.37 -16.13
N LYS A 636 -34.93 1.61 -15.67
CA LYS A 636 -36.17 2.36 -15.58
C LYS A 636 -36.79 2.61 -16.97
N ASP A 637 -35.98 3.06 -17.94
CA ASP A 637 -36.43 3.30 -19.30
C ASP A 637 -36.63 1.98 -20.04
N PHE A 638 -35.81 0.95 -19.77
CA PHE A 638 -36.00 -0.39 -20.28
C PHE A 638 -37.38 -0.96 -19.91
N ALA A 639 -37.81 -0.82 -18.64
CA ALA A 639 -39.11 -1.32 -18.19
C ALA A 639 -40.29 -0.63 -18.92
N GLN A 640 -40.13 0.64 -19.29
CA GLN A 640 -41.15 1.35 -20.08
C GLN A 640 -41.26 0.75 -21.50
N VAL A 641 -40.11 0.59 -22.19
CA VAL A 641 -40.09 0.04 -23.57
C VAL A 641 -40.61 -1.40 -23.60
N GLU A 642 -40.27 -2.19 -22.61
CA GLU A 642 -40.74 -3.59 -22.53
C GLU A 642 -42.25 -3.69 -22.30
N CYS A 643 -42.82 -2.87 -21.41
CA CYS A 643 -44.30 -2.85 -21.24
C CYS A 643 -45.05 -2.41 -22.49
N GLU A 644 -44.47 -1.52 -23.27
CA GLU A 644 -45.04 -1.12 -24.61
C GLU A 644 -45.00 -2.33 -25.55
N ARG A 645 -43.93 -3.08 -25.63
CA ARG A 645 -43.80 -4.33 -26.42
C ARG A 645 -44.82 -5.40 -25.99
N PHE A 646 -44.96 -5.61 -24.67
CA PHE A 646 -45.97 -6.54 -24.15
C PHE A 646 -47.40 -6.11 -24.51
N SER A 647 -47.68 -4.80 -24.54
CA SER A 647 -48.97 -4.28 -24.96
C SER A 647 -49.26 -4.52 -26.44
N GLU A 648 -48.22 -4.64 -27.30
CA GLU A 648 -48.31 -5.04 -28.70
C GLU A 648 -48.52 -6.56 -28.89
N GLY A 649 -48.61 -7.32 -27.81
CA GLY A 649 -48.87 -8.75 -27.83
C GLY A 649 -47.64 -9.67 -27.82
N TRP A 650 -46.43 -9.10 -27.71
CA TRP A 650 -45.23 -9.92 -27.53
C TRP A 650 -45.19 -10.55 -26.14
N GLN A 651 -44.66 -11.78 -26.06
CA GLN A 651 -44.47 -12.51 -24.81
C GLN A 651 -43.10 -13.19 -24.82
N VAL A 652 -42.44 -13.21 -23.70
CA VAL A 652 -41.17 -13.96 -23.53
C VAL A 652 -41.46 -15.44 -23.55
N LYS A 653 -41.05 -16.14 -24.59
CA LYS A 653 -41.25 -17.56 -24.76
C LYS A 653 -40.19 -18.37 -23.99
N ALA A 654 -38.92 -17.91 -24.05
CA ALA A 654 -37.81 -18.59 -23.43
C ALA A 654 -36.61 -17.65 -23.20
N CYS A 655 -35.76 -17.94 -22.23
CA CYS A 655 -34.51 -17.23 -21.95
C CYS A 655 -33.38 -18.22 -21.77
N GLU A 656 -32.14 -17.84 -22.16
CA GLU A 656 -30.90 -18.63 -22.02
C GLU A 656 -31.03 -20.06 -22.56
N VAL A 657 -31.63 -20.21 -23.74
CA VAL A 657 -31.92 -21.52 -24.32
C VAL A 657 -30.76 -22.00 -25.16
N SER A 658 -30.19 -23.13 -24.79
CA SER A 658 -29.16 -23.81 -25.58
C SER A 658 -29.81 -24.67 -26.65
N MET A 659 -29.39 -24.46 -27.91
CA MET A 659 -29.89 -25.20 -29.09
C MET A 659 -28.73 -25.62 -29.99
N THR A 660 -29.01 -26.62 -30.83
CA THR A 660 -28.10 -27.14 -31.84
C THR A 660 -28.83 -27.32 -33.17
N CYS A 661 -28.14 -27.08 -34.28
CA CYS A 661 -28.66 -27.40 -35.61
C CYS A 661 -27.52 -27.77 -36.55
N GLU A 662 -27.85 -28.43 -37.66
CA GLU A 662 -26.88 -28.70 -38.71
C GLU A 662 -27.01 -27.65 -39.82
N PHE A 663 -25.85 -27.08 -40.23
CA PHE A 663 -25.79 -26.10 -41.31
C PHE A 663 -24.46 -26.20 -42.06
N ALA A 664 -24.50 -26.21 -43.38
CA ALA A 664 -23.32 -26.29 -44.27
C ALA A 664 -22.37 -27.46 -43.94
N GLY A 665 -22.89 -28.59 -43.40
CA GLY A 665 -22.12 -29.77 -43.03
C GLY A 665 -21.39 -29.64 -41.68
N MET A 666 -21.78 -28.66 -40.84
CA MET A 666 -21.24 -28.38 -39.51
C MET A 666 -22.35 -28.42 -38.46
N ASN A 667 -22.06 -28.99 -37.29
CA ASN A 667 -22.96 -28.90 -36.15
C ASN A 667 -22.77 -27.55 -35.46
N LEU A 668 -23.79 -26.70 -35.50
CA LEU A 668 -23.82 -25.40 -34.86
C LEU A 668 -24.42 -25.51 -33.45
N VAL A 669 -23.89 -24.70 -32.51
CA VAL A 669 -24.36 -24.60 -31.15
C VAL A 669 -24.44 -23.15 -30.75
N GLY A 670 -25.50 -22.81 -30.03
CA GLY A 670 -25.68 -21.45 -29.48
C GLY A 670 -26.61 -21.45 -28.28
N GLN A 671 -26.47 -20.44 -27.48
CA GLN A 671 -27.35 -20.12 -26.36
C GLN A 671 -28.00 -18.78 -26.65
N ILE A 672 -29.32 -18.77 -26.78
CA ILE A 672 -30.11 -17.59 -27.12
C ILE A 672 -30.50 -16.89 -25.82
N ASP A 673 -30.13 -15.62 -25.68
CA ASP A 673 -30.42 -14.84 -24.46
C ASP A 673 -31.92 -14.75 -24.21
N ARG A 674 -32.69 -14.42 -25.26
CA ARG A 674 -34.14 -14.31 -25.16
C ARG A 674 -34.86 -14.61 -26.48
N LEU A 675 -35.96 -15.32 -26.38
CA LEU A 675 -36.86 -15.59 -27.49
C LEU A 675 -38.26 -15.12 -27.13
N ASP A 676 -38.77 -14.16 -27.90
CA ASP A 676 -40.15 -13.64 -27.79
C ASP A 676 -41.03 -14.26 -28.87
N ALA A 677 -42.32 -14.45 -28.55
CA ALA A 677 -43.31 -14.95 -29.46
C ALA A 677 -44.52 -14.03 -29.51
N ARG A 678 -45.11 -13.88 -30.72
CA ARG A 678 -46.39 -13.23 -30.95
C ARG A 678 -47.08 -13.95 -32.11
N GLU A 679 -48.21 -14.62 -31.83
CA GLU A 679 -48.91 -15.46 -32.81
C GLU A 679 -47.96 -16.46 -33.52
N ASN A 680 -47.74 -16.31 -34.83
CA ASN A 680 -46.79 -17.12 -35.61
C ASN A 680 -45.45 -16.45 -35.87
N GLU A 681 -45.12 -15.39 -35.14
CA GLU A 681 -43.89 -14.66 -35.23
C GLU A 681 -42.94 -14.98 -34.06
N LEU A 682 -41.66 -15.13 -34.32
CA LEU A 682 -40.61 -15.22 -33.32
C LEU A 682 -39.66 -14.02 -33.43
N TYR A 683 -39.23 -13.52 -32.30
CA TYR A 683 -38.22 -12.50 -32.18
C TYR A 683 -37.06 -13.01 -31.35
N VAL A 684 -35.91 -13.15 -31.98
CA VAL A 684 -34.66 -13.56 -31.33
C VAL A 684 -33.91 -12.32 -30.85
N ILE A 685 -33.64 -12.25 -29.58
CA ILE A 685 -33.05 -11.07 -28.96
C ILE A 685 -31.75 -11.49 -28.23
N ASP A 686 -30.70 -10.73 -28.48
CA ASP A 686 -29.44 -10.80 -27.78
C ASP A 686 -29.16 -9.48 -27.08
N TYR A 687 -28.93 -9.52 -25.77
CA TYR A 687 -28.71 -8.32 -24.97
C TYR A 687 -27.29 -7.79 -25.11
N LYS A 688 -27.16 -6.48 -25.28
CA LYS A 688 -25.84 -5.80 -25.33
C LYS A 688 -25.80 -4.64 -24.34
N THR A 689 -24.85 -4.70 -23.42
CA THR A 689 -24.56 -3.62 -22.46
C THR A 689 -23.42 -2.70 -22.92
N GLY A 690 -22.69 -3.11 -24.00
CA GLY A 690 -21.56 -2.40 -24.59
C GLY A 690 -21.67 -2.35 -26.11
N SER A 691 -20.53 -2.06 -26.78
CA SER A 691 -20.48 -1.97 -28.23
C SER A 691 -20.72 -3.32 -28.92
N TYR A 692 -21.47 -3.31 -30.01
CA TYR A 692 -21.73 -4.46 -30.87
C TYR A 692 -21.51 -4.08 -32.34
N PRO A 693 -21.14 -5.05 -33.22
CA PRO A 693 -20.89 -4.74 -34.61
C PRO A 693 -22.20 -4.44 -35.37
N THR A 694 -22.16 -3.41 -36.17
CA THR A 694 -23.24 -3.07 -37.12
C THR A 694 -22.71 -3.11 -38.55
N TYR A 695 -23.45 -3.74 -39.43
CA TYR A 695 -23.07 -3.92 -40.84
C TYR A 695 -23.98 -3.11 -41.79
N ASN A 696 -23.40 -2.73 -42.91
CA ASN A 696 -24.12 -1.99 -43.98
C ASN A 696 -23.80 -2.64 -45.34
N LYS A 697 -24.45 -2.12 -46.43
CA LYS A 697 -24.30 -2.65 -47.79
C LYS A 697 -22.84 -2.73 -48.30
N LYS A 698 -21.90 -2.00 -47.67
CA LYS A 698 -20.51 -1.95 -48.13
C LYS A 698 -19.61 -2.93 -47.40
N ASN A 699 -19.93 -3.31 -46.15
CA ASN A 699 -19.04 -4.06 -45.29
C ASN A 699 -19.58 -5.40 -44.76
N PHE A 700 -20.80 -5.83 -45.09
CA PHE A 700 -21.35 -7.09 -44.61
C PHE A 700 -20.59 -8.30 -45.16
N VAL A 701 -19.93 -8.18 -46.30
CA VAL A 701 -19.09 -9.26 -46.88
C VAL A 701 -17.86 -9.55 -46.02
N GLU A 702 -17.36 -8.54 -45.28
CA GLU A 702 -16.23 -8.65 -44.39
C GLU A 702 -16.65 -8.98 -42.94
N ALA A 703 -17.91 -9.42 -42.76
CA ALA A 703 -18.43 -9.73 -41.45
C ALA A 703 -17.65 -10.88 -40.81
N THR A 704 -17.25 -10.69 -39.57
CA THR A 704 -16.62 -11.70 -38.72
C THR A 704 -17.53 -12.15 -37.56
N ASP A 705 -18.58 -11.41 -37.28
CA ASP A 705 -19.57 -11.70 -36.26
C ASP A 705 -20.90 -12.14 -36.89
N PHE A 706 -21.30 -13.35 -36.58
CA PHE A 706 -22.49 -14.00 -37.08
C PHE A 706 -23.43 -14.49 -35.97
N GLN A 707 -23.46 -13.80 -34.83
CA GLN A 707 -24.21 -14.25 -33.66
C GLN A 707 -25.73 -14.33 -33.94
N LEU A 708 -26.31 -13.32 -34.59
CA LEU A 708 -27.72 -13.31 -34.92
C LEU A 708 -28.09 -14.31 -36.02
N GLU A 709 -27.18 -14.57 -36.98
CA GLU A 709 -27.33 -15.61 -38.00
C GLU A 709 -27.32 -17.00 -37.39
N PHE A 710 -26.44 -17.28 -36.44
CA PHE A 710 -26.47 -18.54 -35.69
C PHE A 710 -27.81 -18.70 -34.96
N TYR A 711 -28.26 -17.69 -34.27
CA TYR A 711 -29.53 -17.77 -33.54
C TYR A 711 -30.73 -17.95 -34.46
N TYR A 712 -30.73 -17.29 -35.60
CA TYR A 712 -31.75 -17.54 -36.64
C TYR A 712 -31.76 -19.01 -37.06
N LEU A 713 -30.62 -19.57 -37.41
CA LEU A 713 -30.49 -20.98 -37.85
C LEU A 713 -30.99 -21.97 -36.79
N LEU A 714 -30.75 -21.67 -35.51
CA LEU A 714 -31.18 -22.53 -34.40
C LEU A 714 -32.69 -22.58 -34.21
N VAL A 715 -33.43 -21.55 -34.65
CA VAL A 715 -34.89 -21.47 -34.49
C VAL A 715 -35.70 -21.47 -35.79
N ARG A 716 -35.03 -21.52 -36.95
CA ARG A 716 -35.67 -21.35 -38.27
C ARG A 716 -36.85 -22.29 -38.55
N GLU A 717 -36.93 -23.45 -37.88
CA GLU A 717 -38.01 -24.41 -38.04
C GLU A 717 -39.17 -24.20 -37.07
N GLN A 718 -39.09 -23.18 -36.17
CA GLN A 718 -40.08 -22.97 -35.13
C GLN A 718 -41.21 -21.96 -35.48
N ALA A 719 -41.01 -21.13 -36.52
CA ALA A 719 -42.03 -20.16 -36.96
C ALA A 719 -41.78 -19.78 -38.45
N GLU A 720 -42.83 -19.26 -39.09
CA GLU A 720 -42.74 -18.80 -40.47
C GLU A 720 -42.03 -17.43 -40.60
N HIS A 721 -42.24 -16.58 -39.59
CA HIS A 721 -41.66 -15.24 -39.54
C HIS A 721 -40.73 -15.11 -38.33
N ILE A 722 -39.43 -14.96 -38.60
CA ILE A 722 -38.39 -14.84 -37.56
C ILE A 722 -37.63 -13.53 -37.76
N GLN A 723 -37.53 -12.74 -36.72
CA GLN A 723 -36.73 -11.51 -36.69
C GLN A 723 -35.59 -11.70 -35.64
N CYS A 724 -34.40 -11.17 -35.93
CA CYS A 724 -33.28 -11.17 -35.04
C CYS A 724 -32.80 -9.74 -34.77
N ALA A 725 -32.47 -9.46 -33.51
CA ALA A 725 -31.99 -8.13 -33.14
C ALA A 725 -31.04 -8.17 -31.93
N TYR A 726 -30.18 -7.20 -31.89
CA TYR A 726 -29.52 -6.81 -30.62
C TYR A 726 -30.46 -5.91 -29.83
N TYR A 727 -30.59 -6.18 -28.55
CA TYR A 727 -31.20 -5.25 -27.60
C TYR A 727 -30.12 -4.40 -26.95
N ASP A 728 -29.97 -3.17 -27.43
CA ASP A 728 -29.07 -2.20 -26.86
C ASP A 728 -29.61 -1.71 -25.50
N LEU A 729 -29.05 -2.21 -24.40
CA LEU A 729 -29.46 -1.84 -23.05
C LEU A 729 -28.94 -0.46 -22.62
N SER A 730 -28.07 0.17 -23.41
CA SER A 730 -27.60 1.52 -23.14
C SER A 730 -28.57 2.59 -23.70
N GLU A 731 -29.20 2.29 -24.83
CA GLU A 731 -30.18 3.16 -25.49
C GLU A 731 -31.64 2.65 -25.41
N ASN A 732 -31.83 1.49 -24.78
CA ASN A 732 -33.12 0.82 -24.59
C ASN A 732 -33.90 0.63 -25.90
N LYS A 733 -33.20 0.16 -26.94
CA LYS A 733 -33.78 -0.05 -28.27
C LYS A 733 -33.40 -1.37 -28.89
N LEU A 734 -34.29 -1.91 -29.75
CA LEU A 734 -34.00 -3.09 -30.57
C LEU A 734 -33.38 -2.65 -31.90
N VAL A 735 -32.18 -3.17 -32.17
CA VAL A 735 -31.45 -2.95 -33.43
C VAL A 735 -31.55 -4.20 -34.29
N LYS A 736 -32.46 -4.18 -35.29
CA LYS A 736 -32.76 -5.31 -36.15
C LYS A 736 -31.57 -5.65 -37.07
N GLU A 737 -31.32 -6.94 -37.31
CA GLU A 737 -30.43 -7.37 -38.38
C GLU A 737 -31.14 -7.23 -39.72
N VAL A 738 -30.62 -6.35 -40.58
CA VAL A 738 -31.24 -6.00 -41.88
C VAL A 738 -30.65 -6.81 -43.04
N PHE A 739 -29.46 -7.41 -42.84
CA PHE A 739 -28.72 -8.15 -43.86
C PHE A 739 -28.62 -9.65 -43.53
N LEU A 740 -29.65 -10.19 -42.87
CA LEU A 740 -29.66 -11.56 -42.38
C LEU A 740 -29.40 -12.58 -43.48
N GLU A 741 -30.14 -12.47 -44.62
CA GLU A 741 -30.01 -13.42 -45.73
C GLU A 741 -28.65 -13.32 -46.42
N GLU A 742 -28.17 -12.09 -46.64
CA GLU A 742 -26.86 -11.86 -47.25
C GLU A 742 -25.73 -12.37 -46.38
N LYS A 743 -25.80 -12.13 -45.06
CA LYS A 743 -24.83 -12.61 -44.09
C LYS A 743 -24.87 -14.14 -43.90
N LEU A 744 -26.04 -14.76 -44.03
CA LEU A 744 -26.15 -16.23 -44.07
C LEU A 744 -25.38 -16.84 -45.24
N ALA A 745 -25.42 -16.23 -46.44
CA ALA A 745 -24.63 -16.66 -47.56
C ALA A 745 -23.10 -16.55 -47.32
N VAL A 746 -22.66 -15.44 -46.65
CA VAL A 746 -21.27 -15.26 -46.26
C VAL A 746 -20.87 -16.27 -45.19
N LEU A 747 -21.72 -16.56 -44.22
CA LEU A 747 -21.50 -17.55 -43.17
C LEU A 747 -21.33 -18.96 -43.80
N GLU A 748 -22.20 -19.31 -44.75
CA GLU A 748 -22.12 -20.60 -45.45
C GLU A 748 -20.79 -20.76 -46.21
N SER A 749 -20.36 -19.71 -46.91
CA SER A 749 -19.06 -19.67 -47.60
C SER A 749 -17.92 -19.88 -46.64
N ASN A 750 -17.89 -19.13 -45.52
CA ASN A 750 -16.83 -19.24 -44.51
C ASN A 750 -16.75 -20.63 -43.88
N ILE A 751 -17.89 -21.28 -43.58
CA ILE A 751 -17.91 -22.65 -43.06
C ILE A 751 -17.40 -23.65 -44.11
N LYS A 752 -17.83 -23.52 -45.38
CA LYS A 752 -17.33 -24.39 -46.46
C LYS A 752 -15.82 -24.23 -46.66
N ASP A 753 -15.31 -23.01 -46.64
CA ASP A 753 -13.89 -22.71 -46.76
C ASP A 753 -13.07 -23.29 -45.59
N MET A 754 -13.62 -23.24 -44.37
CA MET A 754 -13.04 -23.88 -43.19
C MET A 754 -12.94 -25.40 -43.39
N LEU A 755 -14.03 -26.04 -43.79
CA LEU A 755 -14.12 -27.51 -43.94
C LEU A 755 -13.28 -28.05 -45.13
N ALA A 756 -13.02 -27.24 -46.15
CA ALA A 756 -12.19 -27.60 -47.27
C ALA A 756 -10.69 -27.72 -46.94
N ARG A 757 -10.26 -27.13 -45.83
CA ARG A 757 -8.84 -27.09 -45.41
C ARG A 757 -8.53 -28.28 -44.53
N LYS A 758 -7.64 -29.18 -44.97
CA LYS A 758 -7.09 -30.26 -44.15
C LYS A 758 -5.92 -29.79 -43.29
N GLU A 759 -5.03 -29.01 -43.86
CA GLU A 759 -3.95 -28.32 -43.18
C GLU A 759 -4.32 -26.85 -42.98
N VAL A 760 -4.13 -26.36 -41.79
CA VAL A 760 -4.42 -24.95 -41.41
C VAL A 760 -3.14 -24.30 -40.96
N ASN A 761 -2.78 -23.18 -41.59
CA ASN A 761 -1.78 -22.28 -41.08
C ASN A 761 -2.46 -21.34 -40.07
N PHE A 762 -2.11 -21.50 -38.80
CA PHE A 762 -2.61 -20.66 -37.69
C PHE A 762 -1.77 -19.38 -37.59
N GLU A 763 -1.81 -18.57 -38.66
CA GLU A 763 -1.12 -17.30 -38.75
C GLU A 763 -1.70 -16.22 -37.80
N LYS A 764 -0.88 -15.22 -37.48
CA LYS A 764 -1.32 -14.04 -36.73
C LYS A 764 -2.22 -13.16 -37.63
N CYS A 765 -3.16 -12.44 -37.02
CA CYS A 765 -3.97 -11.46 -37.76
C CYS A 765 -3.10 -10.33 -38.31
N GLU A 766 -3.49 -9.78 -39.46
CA GLU A 766 -2.81 -8.64 -40.08
C GLU A 766 -3.11 -7.32 -39.31
N ASP A 767 -4.36 -7.14 -38.89
CA ASP A 767 -4.76 -5.94 -38.15
C ASP A 767 -4.35 -6.03 -36.68
N GLU A 768 -3.32 -5.25 -36.31
CA GLU A 768 -2.78 -5.19 -34.94
C GLU A 768 -3.76 -4.63 -33.92
N LYS A 769 -4.81 -3.93 -34.34
CA LYS A 769 -5.88 -3.46 -33.43
C LYS A 769 -6.54 -4.64 -32.69
N ASN A 770 -6.64 -5.81 -33.33
CA ASN A 770 -7.17 -7.03 -32.73
C ASN A 770 -6.26 -7.58 -31.62
N CYS A 771 -5.03 -7.08 -31.50
CA CYS A 771 -4.06 -7.49 -30.48
C CYS A 771 -4.07 -6.60 -29.25
N LEU A 772 -4.65 -5.41 -29.28
CA LEU A 772 -4.62 -4.44 -28.16
C LEU A 772 -5.12 -5.04 -26.84
N PHE A 773 -6.20 -5.80 -26.89
CA PHE A 773 -6.81 -6.47 -25.73
C PHE A 773 -6.77 -7.99 -25.84
N CYS A 774 -5.77 -8.53 -26.56
CA CYS A 774 -5.65 -9.97 -26.76
C CYS A 774 -4.81 -10.61 -25.63
N ASP A 775 -5.36 -11.63 -24.97
CA ASP A 775 -4.68 -12.37 -23.90
C ASP A 775 -3.35 -12.99 -24.35
N TYR A 776 -3.19 -13.25 -25.64
CA TYR A 776 -2.01 -13.90 -26.23
C TYR A 776 -1.03 -12.93 -26.89
N LYS A 777 -1.22 -11.60 -26.73
CA LYS A 777 -0.37 -10.59 -27.38
C LYS A 777 1.12 -10.77 -27.07
N ILE A 778 1.45 -11.12 -25.81
CA ILE A 778 2.83 -11.33 -25.35
C ILE A 778 3.45 -12.55 -26.05
N ILE A 779 2.70 -13.68 -26.13
CA ILE A 779 3.17 -14.90 -26.79
C ILE A 779 3.32 -14.67 -28.29
N CYS A 780 2.47 -13.83 -28.88
CA CYS A 780 2.54 -13.45 -30.28
C CYS A 780 3.62 -12.41 -30.59
N ALA A 781 4.33 -11.89 -29.59
CA ALA A 781 5.25 -10.77 -29.72
C ALA A 781 4.61 -9.54 -30.40
N ARG A 782 3.35 -9.22 -30.03
CA ARG A 782 2.63 -8.00 -30.41
C ARG A 782 2.55 -7.11 -29.16
N ASP A 783 3.25 -5.96 -29.16
CA ASP A 783 3.30 -5.03 -28.04
C ASP A 783 2.14 -4.02 -28.08
#